data_6c20975a4b8b31b288e0bc76c378e4be
#
_entry.id   6c20975a4b8b31b288e0bc76c378e4be
#
_cell.length_a   1.000
_cell.length_b   1.000
_cell.length_c   1.000
_cell.angle_alpha   90.00
_cell.angle_beta   90.00
_cell.angle_gamma   90.00
#
_symmetry.space_group_name_H-M   'P 1'
#
loop_
_entity.id
_entity.type
_entity.pdbx_description
1 polymer ?
#
loop_
_entity_poly.entity_id
_entity_poly.type
_entity_poly.pdbx_seq_one_letter_code
_entity_poly.pdbx_strand_id
1 'polypeptide(L)'
;MKLTNTQQNAVNELVNEFDPNNKNIVYFKAPTGSGKTFMIANVINDITKKYFGEKLLFVIATLSSAELPQQMKNNLEDYKYYLDFGIYLNIEKVDSPSNSKTSNKSDATYSIIADKNKVLIFGTSSFGKKKIFTEEGVFDAFIDQIKNEEYKLVYIRDEAHYGGETNITKSKYLDLYNDNVENDKQIASTKDEGIKFEAKMQQIAQYVIKMTATPNNKQFKQIVITDKDLEQDNIKLLKPNYCQNEDIKSLGIDTLSNKDILEIACTKFKEIKSKYIDKVNEPSLVGINPAMLIQVRNKHSSEITDNQFDEEINQIISILKNKGLTYAIYFGDDKSSNKFELTNIREKIDLKSISQNNSDIDVIIFKIGPSIGWNIPRACMLVQLRNVSSDTLNVQTIGRIRRNPNPSFPDDELMKINPNSISKNYYVYSNYEKSNREWSYYILQDKFKQDIEDFKFYNGQINRNILKETANNEKYNHEILSLIDKKQILNYIHDELENEYNKIHKLIAEKEQIKDNNGNYVEREKKSLRNAIELEMYINEMYKIHQNYISKTTINNINSAIDKWGNILDNDNEKYSRNLIWYAIFKCYLNDIKKLHKKAIDIRKKENQGLQEFELIDIKKLPSNSYQWNTSNFIDMLDSSDIKTTEKELNYAYVNSDNKSNRHYLDSNPEQFLLNKIKDEFKKLYVDYIDEPNKFNEEVKIWTKNPTLHGINYEYYENEYEIKNSFPDIIIKYKTHQLIIEVKQDNDDHSNNDKINNLLKAYEKYIAEKKEKLISDDLTLSIALVSASPNEKVRFKGYSTKQEINEYLNNHKESSFHTFFKKIQNCTK
;
A
#
# COMPACT_ATOMS: atom_id res chain seq x y z
N MET A 1 -22.17 -3.60 15.64
CA MET A 1 -21.29 -4.44 14.83
C MET A 1 -20.16 -4.91 15.73
N LYS A 2 -19.77 -6.20 15.70
CA LYS A 2 -18.67 -6.73 16.53
C LYS A 2 -17.70 -7.46 15.63
N LEU A 3 -16.43 -7.48 16.00
CA LEU A 3 -15.41 -8.28 15.33
C LEU A 3 -15.67 -9.77 15.58
N THR A 4 -15.37 -10.61 14.60
CA THR A 4 -15.26 -12.05 14.81
C THR A 4 -13.99 -12.37 15.60
N ASN A 5 -13.84 -13.59 16.10
CA ASN A 5 -12.65 -13.98 16.85
C ASN A 5 -11.37 -13.82 15.99
N THR A 6 -11.42 -14.27 14.73
CA THR A 6 -10.32 -14.13 13.77
C THR A 6 -9.98 -12.67 13.51
N GLN A 7 -10.99 -11.82 13.31
CA GLN A 7 -10.78 -10.39 13.13
C GLN A 7 -10.17 -9.72 14.37
N GLN A 8 -10.67 -10.08 15.59
CA GLN A 8 -10.16 -9.54 16.85
C GLN A 8 -8.70 -9.90 17.07
N ASN A 9 -8.31 -11.14 16.78
CA ASN A 9 -6.91 -11.57 16.88
C ASN A 9 -6.01 -10.75 15.96
N ALA A 10 -6.40 -10.55 14.69
CA ALA A 10 -5.64 -9.74 13.76
C ALA A 10 -5.55 -8.28 14.19
N VAL A 11 -6.62 -7.70 14.71
CA VAL A 11 -6.62 -6.35 15.28
C VAL A 11 -5.65 -6.26 16.45
N ASN A 12 -5.69 -7.21 17.37
CA ASN A 12 -4.78 -7.26 18.52
C ASN A 12 -3.31 -7.34 18.09
N GLU A 13 -3.01 -8.18 17.10
CA GLU A 13 -1.66 -8.29 16.55
C GLU A 13 -1.22 -6.97 15.90
N LEU A 14 -2.06 -6.34 15.08
CA LEU A 14 -1.76 -5.05 14.46
C LEU A 14 -1.51 -3.95 15.50
N VAL A 15 -2.31 -3.90 16.57
CA VAL A 15 -2.14 -2.93 17.65
C VAL A 15 -0.85 -3.18 18.47
N ASN A 16 -0.49 -4.45 18.66
CA ASN A 16 0.74 -4.80 19.39
C ASN A 16 2.02 -4.49 18.60
N GLU A 17 1.95 -4.41 17.28
CA GLU A 17 3.07 -4.00 16.44
C GLU A 17 3.31 -2.48 16.44
N PHE A 18 2.39 -1.69 16.95
CA PHE A 18 2.60 -0.26 17.11
C PHE A 18 3.38 0.06 18.39
N ASP A 19 4.50 0.74 18.22
CA ASP A 19 5.30 1.33 19.31
C ASP A 19 5.52 2.82 19.00
N PRO A 20 5.15 3.76 19.88
CA PRO A 20 5.35 5.18 19.64
C PRO A 20 6.83 5.59 19.57
N ASN A 21 7.76 4.75 20.04
CA ASN A 21 9.20 5.03 20.09
C ASN A 21 9.99 4.31 18.98
N ASN A 22 9.45 3.23 18.41
CA ASN A 22 10.12 2.43 17.40
C ASN A 22 9.32 2.40 16.09
N LYS A 23 10.02 2.52 14.96
CA LYS A 23 9.39 2.45 13.63
C LYS A 23 9.14 1.00 13.23
N ASN A 24 7.94 0.73 12.74
CA ASN A 24 7.57 -0.60 12.27
C ASN A 24 6.74 -0.56 10.98
N ILE A 25 6.91 -1.59 10.14
CA ILE A 25 6.16 -1.75 8.89
C ILE A 25 5.62 -3.18 8.85
N VAL A 26 4.30 -3.31 8.66
CA VAL A 26 3.63 -4.60 8.56
C VAL A 26 2.74 -4.68 7.33
N TYR A 27 2.63 -5.88 6.77
CA TYR A 27 1.60 -6.21 5.81
C TYR A 27 0.41 -6.83 6.53
N PHE A 28 -0.77 -6.31 6.24
CA PHE A 28 -2.01 -6.92 6.64
C PHE A 28 -2.68 -7.60 5.44
N LYS A 29 -2.61 -8.91 5.42
CA LYS A 29 -3.20 -9.75 4.40
C LYS A 29 -4.50 -10.37 4.89
N ALA A 30 -5.58 -10.13 4.17
CA ALA A 30 -6.85 -10.77 4.45
C ALA A 30 -7.67 -10.90 3.15
N PRO A 31 -8.51 -11.92 3.00
CA PRO A 31 -9.35 -12.12 1.83
C PRO A 31 -10.22 -10.91 1.52
N THR A 32 -10.59 -10.74 0.25
CA THR A 32 -11.56 -9.71 -0.12
C THR A 32 -12.90 -10.01 0.52
N GLY A 33 -13.49 -9.03 1.22
CA GLY A 33 -14.76 -9.23 1.93
C GLY A 33 -14.61 -9.66 3.39
N SER A 34 -13.40 -9.89 3.89
CA SER A 34 -13.15 -10.22 5.30
C SER A 34 -13.34 -9.07 6.31
N GLY A 35 -13.75 -7.89 5.85
CA GLY A 35 -13.97 -6.73 6.71
C GLY A 35 -12.70 -5.93 7.06
N LYS A 36 -11.70 -5.90 6.18
CA LYS A 36 -10.44 -5.16 6.39
C LYS A 36 -10.65 -3.72 6.88
N THR A 37 -11.56 -2.98 6.26
CA THR A 37 -11.83 -1.58 6.64
C THR A 37 -12.36 -1.46 8.06
N PHE A 38 -13.22 -2.40 8.48
CA PHE A 38 -13.74 -2.42 9.86
C PHE A 38 -12.66 -2.82 10.87
N MET A 39 -11.79 -3.77 10.53
CA MET A 39 -10.63 -4.11 11.36
C MET A 39 -9.69 -2.91 11.52
N ILE A 40 -9.39 -2.19 10.45
CA ILE A 40 -8.55 -0.96 10.52
C ILE A 40 -9.21 0.13 11.35
N ALA A 41 -10.53 0.30 11.29
CA ALA A 41 -11.24 1.22 12.18
C ALA A 41 -11.03 0.85 13.66
N ASN A 42 -11.07 -0.45 13.98
CA ASN A 42 -10.78 -0.94 15.34
C ASN A 42 -9.30 -0.77 15.70
N VAL A 43 -8.36 -1.01 14.78
CA VAL A 43 -6.92 -0.75 15.01
C VAL A 43 -6.68 0.72 15.36
N ILE A 44 -7.25 1.65 14.59
CA ILE A 44 -7.17 3.10 14.86
C ILE A 44 -7.74 3.41 16.24
N ASN A 45 -8.92 2.86 16.55
CA ASN A 45 -9.58 3.01 17.84
C ASN A 45 -8.70 2.52 19.00
N ASP A 46 -8.18 1.29 18.90
CA ASP A 46 -7.44 0.65 19.97
C ASP A 46 -6.04 1.27 20.17
N ILE A 47 -5.38 1.71 19.09
CA ILE A 47 -4.15 2.53 19.19
C ILE A 47 -4.47 3.86 19.88
N THR A 48 -5.56 4.53 19.49
CA THR A 48 -5.98 5.79 20.11
C THR A 48 -6.27 5.60 21.59
N LYS A 49 -6.94 4.52 21.96
CA LYS A 49 -7.26 4.19 23.35
C LYS A 49 -6.00 3.89 24.16
N LYS A 50 -5.13 3.04 23.64
CA LYS A 50 -3.92 2.57 24.32
C LYS A 50 -2.89 3.68 24.53
N TYR A 51 -2.80 4.59 23.58
CA TYR A 51 -1.82 5.70 23.55
C TYR A 51 -2.49 7.09 23.56
N PHE A 52 -3.54 7.24 24.31
CA PHE A 52 -4.36 8.47 24.32
C PHE A 52 -3.57 9.74 24.69
N GLY A 53 -2.48 9.59 25.45
CA GLY A 53 -1.55 10.69 25.79
C GLY A 53 -0.75 11.22 24.60
N GLU A 54 -0.49 10.40 23.62
CA GLU A 54 0.34 10.71 22.45
C GLU A 54 -0.38 11.60 21.43
N LYS A 55 0.40 12.33 20.63
CA LYS A 55 -0.12 13.08 19.47
C LYS A 55 -0.23 12.15 18.27
N LEU A 56 -1.27 11.32 18.24
CA LEU A 56 -1.50 10.38 17.15
C LEU A 56 -2.07 11.09 15.92
N LEU A 57 -1.57 10.71 14.75
CA LEU A 57 -2.07 11.13 13.44
C LEU A 57 -2.19 9.91 12.55
N PHE A 58 -3.32 9.74 11.89
CA PHE A 58 -3.58 8.63 10.99
C PHE A 58 -3.71 9.15 9.55
N VAL A 59 -2.98 8.54 8.63
CA VAL A 59 -3.08 8.83 7.21
C VAL A 59 -3.41 7.55 6.46
N ILE A 60 -4.53 7.54 5.74
CA ILE A 60 -4.97 6.42 4.91
C ILE A 60 -4.83 6.83 3.45
N ALA A 61 -4.03 6.11 2.68
CA ALA A 61 -3.92 6.28 1.25
C ALA A 61 -4.58 5.10 0.53
N THR A 62 -5.55 5.39 -0.34
CA THR A 62 -6.28 4.41 -1.16
C THR A 62 -6.27 4.82 -2.63
N LEU A 63 -6.69 3.92 -3.52
CA LEU A 63 -6.82 4.26 -4.94
C LEU A 63 -7.84 5.38 -5.14
N SER A 64 -7.59 6.27 -6.11
CA SER A 64 -8.51 7.37 -6.43
C SER A 64 -9.70 6.95 -7.29
N SER A 65 -9.69 5.72 -7.82
CA SER A 65 -10.73 5.18 -8.68
C SER A 65 -11.99 4.79 -7.88
N ALA A 66 -13.11 4.72 -8.56
CA ALA A 66 -14.39 4.22 -8.03
C ALA A 66 -14.84 4.88 -6.71
N GLU A 67 -14.48 6.15 -6.50
CA GLU A 67 -14.82 6.91 -5.29
C GLU A 67 -14.33 6.27 -3.97
N LEU A 68 -13.28 5.44 -4.04
CA LEU A 68 -12.75 4.71 -2.87
C LEU A 68 -12.41 5.61 -1.68
N PRO A 69 -11.78 6.79 -1.84
CA PRO A 69 -11.53 7.68 -0.70
C PRO A 69 -12.83 8.13 -0.01
N GLN A 70 -13.88 8.39 -0.79
CA GLN A 70 -15.18 8.77 -0.25
C GLN A 70 -15.88 7.59 0.44
N GLN A 71 -15.82 6.41 -0.14
CA GLN A 71 -16.35 5.19 0.48
C GLN A 71 -15.60 4.87 1.78
N MET A 72 -14.28 5.01 1.81
CA MET A 72 -13.46 4.83 3.01
C MET A 72 -13.89 5.80 4.12
N LYS A 73 -14.05 7.09 3.79
CA LYS A 73 -14.55 8.10 4.74
C LYS A 73 -15.91 7.71 5.30
N ASN A 74 -16.88 7.43 4.42
CA ASN A 74 -18.24 7.10 4.84
C ASN A 74 -18.27 5.86 5.74
N ASN A 75 -17.52 4.81 5.38
CA ASN A 75 -17.43 3.60 6.20
C ASN A 75 -16.83 3.89 7.58
N LEU A 76 -15.75 4.66 7.65
CA LEU A 76 -15.14 5.01 8.94
C LEU A 76 -16.06 5.88 9.80
N GLU A 77 -16.78 6.82 9.19
CA GLU A 77 -17.79 7.63 9.91
C GLU A 77 -18.93 6.75 10.43
N ASP A 78 -19.43 5.79 9.65
CA ASP A 78 -20.46 4.83 10.09
C ASP A 78 -19.93 3.93 11.22
N TYR A 79 -18.66 3.51 11.14
CA TYR A 79 -18.06 2.64 12.16
C TYR A 79 -17.79 3.34 13.48
N LYS A 80 -17.60 4.66 13.50
CA LYS A 80 -17.38 5.45 14.75
C LYS A 80 -18.41 5.14 15.82
N TYR A 81 -19.66 4.88 15.44
CA TYR A 81 -20.73 4.57 16.37
C TYR A 81 -20.59 3.22 17.10
N TYR A 82 -19.71 2.37 16.61
CA TYR A 82 -19.42 1.06 17.18
C TYR A 82 -18.07 0.99 17.92
N LEU A 83 -17.36 2.11 17.99
CA LEU A 83 -16.01 2.20 18.55
C LEU A 83 -16.03 3.00 19.87
N ASP A 84 -15.34 2.50 20.90
CA ASP A 84 -15.30 3.12 22.23
C ASP A 84 -14.72 4.55 22.20
N PHE A 85 -13.70 4.76 21.37
CA PHE A 85 -12.99 6.03 21.20
C PHE A 85 -13.34 6.75 19.88
N GLY A 86 -14.35 6.28 19.17
CA GLY A 86 -14.77 6.83 17.88
C GLY A 86 -15.07 8.33 17.92
N ILE A 87 -15.60 8.84 19.01
CA ILE A 87 -15.92 10.28 19.19
C ILE A 87 -14.68 11.17 19.13
N TYR A 88 -13.51 10.66 19.48
CA TYR A 88 -12.25 11.40 19.46
C TYR A 88 -11.60 11.44 18.07
N LEU A 89 -12.11 10.66 17.11
CA LEU A 89 -11.57 10.60 15.76
C LEU A 89 -12.18 11.68 14.87
N ASN A 90 -11.34 12.52 14.28
CA ASN A 90 -11.73 13.50 13.27
C ASN A 90 -11.35 12.97 11.88
N ILE A 91 -12.35 12.55 11.11
CA ILE A 91 -12.16 11.89 9.81
C ILE A 91 -12.36 12.88 8.67
N GLU A 92 -11.32 13.11 7.89
CA GLU A 92 -11.32 14.04 6.78
C GLU A 92 -10.81 13.39 5.49
N LYS A 93 -11.55 13.58 4.40
CA LYS A 93 -11.07 13.27 3.06
C LYS A 93 -10.35 14.48 2.48
N VAL A 94 -9.17 14.26 1.95
CA VAL A 94 -8.33 15.31 1.38
C VAL A 94 -8.13 15.10 -0.11
N ASP A 95 -8.55 16.06 -0.91
CA ASP A 95 -8.40 16.05 -2.37
C ASP A 95 -7.48 17.20 -2.80
N SER A 96 -6.49 16.90 -3.64
CA SER A 96 -5.62 17.91 -4.25
C SER A 96 -6.21 18.40 -5.57
N PRO A 97 -6.54 19.68 -5.71
CA PRO A 97 -7.00 20.23 -6.97
C PRO A 97 -5.93 20.17 -8.07
N SER A 98 -6.37 20.14 -9.31
CA SER A 98 -5.47 20.21 -10.46
C SER A 98 -5.06 21.66 -10.75
N ASN A 99 -3.79 21.89 -11.00
CA ASN A 99 -3.19 23.20 -11.29
C ASN A 99 -3.73 23.85 -12.59
N SER A 100 -4.31 23.05 -13.48
CA SER A 100 -4.73 23.50 -14.82
C SER A 100 -6.10 24.18 -14.89
N LYS A 101 -6.91 24.16 -13.82
CA LYS A 101 -8.31 24.55 -13.86
C LYS A 101 -8.70 25.77 -13.00
N THR A 102 -7.77 26.39 -12.31
CA THR A 102 -8.09 27.54 -11.45
C THR A 102 -7.65 28.82 -12.08
N SER A 103 -8.58 29.54 -12.65
CA SER A 103 -8.41 30.95 -13.08
C SER A 103 -8.24 31.92 -11.89
N ASN A 104 -8.50 31.47 -10.65
CA ASN A 104 -8.38 32.25 -9.42
C ASN A 104 -7.49 31.54 -8.40
N LYS A 105 -6.20 31.42 -8.73
CA LYS A 105 -5.20 30.77 -7.83
C LYS A 105 -4.88 31.55 -6.56
N SER A 106 -5.22 32.84 -6.51
CA SER A 106 -4.77 33.74 -5.45
C SER A 106 -5.53 33.59 -4.13
N ASP A 107 -6.74 32.99 -4.13
CA ASP A 107 -7.64 33.07 -2.99
C ASP A 107 -7.94 31.74 -2.31
N ALA A 108 -7.58 30.61 -2.91
CA ALA A 108 -7.78 29.33 -2.30
C ALA A 108 -6.55 28.93 -1.46
N THR A 109 -6.71 28.93 -0.17
CA THR A 109 -5.67 28.48 0.75
C THR A 109 -5.73 26.99 0.88
N TYR A 110 -4.79 26.31 0.23
CA TYR A 110 -4.66 24.86 0.34
C TYR A 110 -3.66 24.54 1.44
N SER A 111 -4.12 23.89 2.49
CA SER A 111 -3.26 23.38 3.56
C SER A 111 -3.76 22.03 4.04
N ILE A 112 -2.83 21.20 4.48
CA ILE A 112 -3.12 19.96 5.20
C ILE A 112 -2.58 20.14 6.60
N ILE A 113 -3.45 19.97 7.59
CA ILE A 113 -3.11 20.28 8.99
C ILE A 113 -3.14 18.98 9.78
N ALA A 114 -2.04 18.68 10.47
CA ALA A 114 -1.97 17.62 11.46
C ALA A 114 -2.67 18.07 12.74
N ASP A 115 -3.58 17.27 13.23
CA ASP A 115 -4.25 17.43 14.51
C ASP A 115 -4.24 16.08 15.26
N LYS A 116 -4.31 16.12 16.58
CA LYS A 116 -4.38 14.92 17.41
C LYS A 116 -5.61 14.09 17.08
N ASN A 117 -5.42 12.77 16.87
CA ASN A 117 -6.44 11.80 16.53
C ASN A 117 -7.16 12.07 15.19
N LYS A 118 -6.55 12.86 14.32
CA LYS A 118 -7.07 13.12 12.98
C LYS A 118 -6.78 11.93 12.07
N VAL A 119 -7.78 11.57 11.28
CA VAL A 119 -7.69 10.52 10.25
C VAL A 119 -7.84 11.18 8.88
N LEU A 120 -6.75 11.32 8.15
CA LEU A 120 -6.72 11.91 6.81
C LEU A 120 -6.80 10.82 5.75
N ILE A 121 -7.73 10.94 4.81
CA ILE A 121 -7.93 9.97 3.74
C ILE A 121 -7.58 10.60 2.40
N PHE A 122 -6.59 10.03 1.72
CA PHE A 122 -6.12 10.49 0.41
C PHE A 122 -6.43 9.48 -0.68
N GLY A 123 -6.82 9.97 -1.84
CA GLY A 123 -6.69 9.23 -3.08
C GLY A 123 -5.27 9.39 -3.64
N THR A 124 -4.68 8.30 -4.14
CA THR A 124 -3.30 8.32 -4.68
C THR A 124 -3.07 9.32 -5.81
N SER A 125 -4.11 9.69 -6.57
CA SER A 125 -4.01 10.75 -7.58
C SER A 125 -3.68 12.12 -7.00
N SER A 126 -3.93 12.36 -5.71
CA SER A 126 -3.59 13.62 -5.02
C SER A 126 -2.09 13.85 -4.91
N PHE A 127 -1.29 12.78 -5.05
CA PHE A 127 0.17 12.81 -4.95
C PHE A 127 0.88 13.09 -6.29
N GLY A 128 0.12 13.18 -7.39
CA GLY A 128 0.67 13.29 -8.74
C GLY A 128 1.25 14.67 -9.10
N LYS A 129 2.04 14.72 -10.17
CA LYS A 129 2.48 15.98 -10.81
C LYS A 129 1.27 16.83 -11.23
N LYS A 130 1.47 18.15 -11.32
CA LYS A 130 0.41 19.12 -11.64
C LYS A 130 -0.71 19.18 -10.60
N LYS A 131 -0.46 18.70 -9.38
CA LYS A 131 -1.34 18.87 -8.24
C LYS A 131 -0.83 19.97 -7.33
N ILE A 132 -1.73 20.80 -6.82
CA ILE A 132 -1.37 21.96 -5.97
C ILE A 132 -0.57 21.49 -4.75
N PHE A 133 -0.95 20.42 -4.12
CA PHE A 133 -0.25 19.91 -2.94
C PHE A 133 1.21 19.53 -3.20
N THR A 134 1.52 19.07 -4.41
CA THR A 134 2.88 18.67 -4.79
C THR A 134 3.69 19.89 -5.24
N GLU A 135 3.09 20.79 -6.04
CA GLU A 135 3.80 21.90 -6.66
C GLU A 135 4.01 23.08 -5.72
N GLU A 136 3.06 23.33 -4.82
CA GLU A 136 3.10 24.47 -3.87
C GLU A 136 3.76 24.13 -2.52
N GLY A 137 4.35 22.97 -2.37
CA GLY A 137 5.05 22.54 -1.16
C GLY A 137 4.12 22.23 0.03
N VAL A 138 2.81 22.03 -0.19
CA VAL A 138 1.83 21.72 0.87
C VAL A 138 2.15 20.42 1.58
N PHE A 139 2.55 19.39 0.83
CA PHE A 139 2.96 18.12 1.42
C PHE A 139 4.25 18.21 2.22
N ASP A 140 5.22 18.99 1.76
CA ASP A 140 6.47 19.17 2.50
C ASP A 140 6.21 19.93 3.81
N ALA A 141 5.34 20.94 3.77
CA ALA A 141 4.91 21.67 4.96
C ALA A 141 4.17 20.77 5.97
N PHE A 142 3.32 19.87 5.48
CA PHE A 142 2.63 18.88 6.32
C PHE A 142 3.61 17.89 6.97
N ILE A 143 4.59 17.41 6.23
CA ILE A 143 5.66 16.54 6.74
C ILE A 143 6.47 17.27 7.83
N ASP A 144 6.79 18.54 7.60
CA ASP A 144 7.52 19.35 8.57
C ASP A 144 6.72 19.57 9.85
N GLN A 145 5.40 19.80 9.74
CA GLN A 145 4.54 19.89 10.90
C GLN A 145 4.55 18.59 11.73
N ILE A 146 4.41 17.43 11.07
CA ILE A 146 4.43 16.13 11.74
C ILE A 146 5.72 15.96 12.55
N LYS A 147 6.87 16.34 11.98
CA LYS A 147 8.17 16.21 12.65
C LYS A 147 8.35 17.22 13.76
N ASN A 148 8.07 18.51 13.50
CA ASN A 148 8.30 19.60 14.46
C ASN A 148 7.42 19.51 15.69
N GLU A 149 6.19 19.03 15.52
CA GLU A 149 5.25 18.88 16.61
C GLU A 149 5.22 17.49 17.21
N GLU A 150 6.13 16.59 16.74
CA GLU A 150 6.34 15.23 17.23
C GLU A 150 5.08 14.33 17.14
N TYR A 151 4.30 14.48 16.07
CA TYR A 151 3.19 13.58 15.83
C TYR A 151 3.65 12.14 15.59
N LYS A 152 2.99 11.20 16.21
CA LYS A 152 3.18 9.76 15.95
C LYS A 152 2.29 9.37 14.77
N LEU A 153 2.89 9.38 13.58
CA LEU A 153 2.17 9.10 12.34
C LEU A 153 1.98 7.59 12.16
N VAL A 154 0.74 7.18 11.99
CA VAL A 154 0.35 5.85 11.51
C VAL A 154 -0.09 5.97 10.05
N TYR A 155 0.69 5.41 9.13
CA TYR A 155 0.41 5.44 7.71
C TYR A 155 -0.19 4.11 7.25
N ILE A 156 -1.39 4.15 6.69
CA ILE A 156 -2.14 2.98 6.25
C ILE A 156 -2.29 3.04 4.73
N ARG A 157 -1.74 2.06 4.02
CA ARG A 157 -1.84 1.95 2.58
C ARG A 157 -2.84 0.86 2.20
N ASP A 158 -3.99 1.27 1.72
CA ASP A 158 -5.01 0.34 1.20
C ASP A 158 -4.68 -0.07 -0.23
N GLU A 159 -5.02 -1.31 -0.60
CA GLU A 159 -4.70 -1.94 -1.88
C GLU A 159 -3.21 -1.74 -2.26
N ALA A 160 -2.32 -2.08 -1.34
CA ALA A 160 -0.88 -1.78 -1.43
C ALA A 160 -0.18 -2.39 -2.67
N HIS A 161 -0.76 -3.41 -3.28
CA HIS A 161 -0.26 -4.02 -4.52
C HIS A 161 -0.44 -3.11 -5.77
N TYR A 162 -1.23 -2.03 -5.67
CA TYR A 162 -1.36 -1.02 -6.71
C TYR A 162 -0.51 0.21 -6.36
N GLY A 163 0.76 0.23 -6.72
CA GLY A 163 1.61 1.41 -6.67
C GLY A 163 2.32 1.72 -5.34
N GLY A 164 2.05 0.97 -4.27
CA GLY A 164 2.85 1.05 -3.03
C GLY A 164 4.13 0.24 -3.11
N GLU A 165 4.35 -0.48 -4.19
CA GLU A 165 5.50 -1.31 -4.49
C GLU A 165 5.97 -1.01 -5.90
N THR A 166 7.17 -0.51 -6.00
CA THR A 166 7.85 -0.26 -7.25
C THR A 166 8.11 -1.58 -7.96
N ASN A 167 7.89 -1.66 -9.21
CA ASN A 167 8.20 -2.76 -10.13
C ASN A 167 7.13 -3.84 -10.40
N ILE A 168 5.90 -3.75 -9.92
CA ILE A 168 4.89 -4.29 -10.79
C ILE A 168 4.73 -3.26 -11.88
N THR A 169 5.64 -3.43 -12.77
CA THR A 169 5.81 -2.74 -14.02
C THR A 169 4.75 -1.67 -14.27
N LYS A 170 5.21 -0.44 -14.42
CA LYS A 170 4.44 0.66 -14.99
C LYS A 170 3.50 0.17 -16.10
N SER A 171 3.88 -0.83 -16.90
CA SER A 171 3.08 -1.47 -17.92
C SER A 171 1.85 -2.21 -17.38
N LYS A 172 1.94 -3.08 -16.38
CA LYS A 172 0.78 -3.84 -15.87
C LYS A 172 -0.28 -2.98 -15.19
N TYR A 173 0.12 -1.86 -14.57
CA TYR A 173 -0.84 -0.90 -14.04
C TYR A 173 -1.48 -0.07 -15.17
N LEU A 174 -0.73 0.22 -16.22
CA LEU A 174 -1.19 0.92 -17.42
C LEU A 174 -2.10 0.04 -18.27
N ASP A 175 -1.78 -1.24 -18.42
CA ASP A 175 -2.63 -2.22 -19.13
C ASP A 175 -4.02 -2.36 -18.49
N LEU A 176 -4.15 -2.03 -17.20
CA LEU A 176 -5.45 -2.00 -16.51
C LEU A 176 -6.27 -0.72 -16.77
N TYR A 177 -5.62 0.39 -17.17
CA TYR A 177 -6.26 1.71 -17.24
C TYR A 177 -6.18 2.42 -18.58
N ASN A 178 -5.22 2.10 -19.47
CA ASN A 178 -5.00 2.83 -20.71
C ASN A 178 -4.52 1.96 -21.86
N ASP A 179 -5.28 1.96 -22.93
CA ASP A 179 -4.89 1.43 -24.24
C ASP A 179 -4.25 2.48 -25.17
N ASN A 180 -3.81 3.65 -24.67
CA ASN A 180 -3.22 4.73 -25.47
C ASN A 180 -1.79 5.08 -25.09
N VAL A 181 -0.85 4.80 -26.00
CA VAL A 181 0.60 4.97 -25.87
C VAL A 181 1.07 6.43 -25.73
N GLU A 182 0.30 7.43 -26.19
CA GLU A 182 0.67 8.86 -26.08
C GLU A 182 0.49 9.45 -24.67
N ASN A 183 -0.37 8.86 -23.85
CA ASN A 183 -0.54 9.24 -22.45
C ASN A 183 0.56 8.68 -21.53
N ASP A 184 1.35 7.73 -21.99
CA ASP A 184 2.35 7.01 -21.20
C ASP A 184 3.45 7.88 -20.62
N LYS A 185 3.93 8.88 -21.35
CA LYS A 185 4.99 9.80 -20.87
C LYS A 185 4.48 10.75 -19.78
N GLN A 186 3.24 11.24 -19.88
CA GLN A 186 2.66 12.12 -18.86
C GLN A 186 2.28 11.35 -17.59
N ILE A 187 1.74 10.14 -17.73
CA ILE A 187 1.32 9.28 -16.62
C ILE A 187 2.55 8.75 -15.87
N ALA A 188 3.62 8.36 -16.57
CA ALA A 188 4.88 7.94 -15.96
C ALA A 188 5.50 9.05 -15.09
N SER A 189 5.48 10.30 -15.59
CA SER A 189 5.99 11.44 -14.83
C SER A 189 5.14 11.78 -13.59
N THR A 190 3.83 11.58 -13.66
CA THR A 190 2.91 11.81 -12.54
C THR A 190 3.06 10.76 -11.44
N LYS A 191 3.30 9.50 -11.82
CA LYS A 191 3.52 8.39 -10.88
C LYS A 191 4.81 8.54 -10.07
N ASP A 192 5.88 9.05 -10.66
CA ASP A 192 7.17 9.21 -9.98
C ASP A 192 7.06 10.18 -8.79
N GLU A 193 6.33 11.28 -8.91
CA GLU A 193 6.13 12.23 -7.80
C GLU A 193 5.23 11.65 -6.70
N GLY A 194 4.21 10.88 -7.08
CA GLY A 194 3.35 10.19 -6.13
C GLY A 194 4.10 9.13 -5.32
N ILE A 195 4.97 8.38 -5.98
CA ILE A 195 5.86 7.40 -5.34
C ILE A 195 6.81 8.09 -4.36
N LYS A 196 7.42 9.22 -4.76
CA LYS A 196 8.32 10.00 -3.89
C LYS A 196 7.61 10.50 -2.63
N PHE A 197 6.40 11.02 -2.76
CA PHE A 197 5.65 11.48 -1.60
C PHE A 197 5.25 10.33 -0.68
N GLU A 198 4.76 9.22 -1.23
CA GLU A 198 4.40 8.05 -0.44
C GLU A 198 5.62 7.47 0.30
N ALA A 199 6.77 7.43 -0.35
CA ALA A 199 8.04 7.03 0.26
C ALA A 199 8.43 7.94 1.44
N LYS A 200 8.30 9.25 1.28
CA LYS A 200 8.54 10.21 2.37
C LYS A 200 7.60 9.99 3.55
N MET A 201 6.32 9.78 3.29
CA MET A 201 5.33 9.50 4.34
C MET A 201 5.68 8.21 5.10
N GLN A 202 6.09 7.15 4.40
CA GLN A 202 6.53 5.91 5.03
C GLN A 202 7.82 6.10 5.84
N GLN A 203 8.74 6.95 5.38
CA GLN A 203 9.98 7.25 6.12
C GLN A 203 9.74 7.95 7.45
N ILE A 204 8.78 8.88 7.50
CA ILE A 204 8.49 9.63 8.74
C ILE A 204 7.49 8.91 9.63
N ALA A 205 6.72 7.96 9.08
CA ALA A 205 5.73 7.23 9.85
C ALA A 205 6.37 6.39 10.95
N GLN A 206 5.76 6.43 12.13
CA GLN A 206 6.11 5.55 13.24
C GLN A 206 5.65 4.13 12.98
N TYR A 207 4.49 4.01 12.30
CA TYR A 207 3.92 2.73 11.95
C TYR A 207 3.33 2.76 10.54
N VAL A 208 3.65 1.76 9.74
CA VAL A 208 3.13 1.60 8.38
C VAL A 208 2.36 0.28 8.29
N ILE A 209 1.09 0.35 7.93
CA ILE A 209 0.26 -0.82 7.64
C ILE A 209 -0.03 -0.86 6.15
N LYS A 210 0.43 -1.90 5.46
CA LYS A 210 0.15 -2.14 4.04
C LYS A 210 -0.92 -3.21 3.90
N MET A 211 -2.13 -2.82 3.49
CA MET A 211 -3.27 -3.73 3.35
C MET A 211 -3.40 -4.25 1.93
N THR A 212 -3.62 -5.55 1.80
CA THR A 212 -3.90 -6.18 0.50
C THR A 212 -4.53 -7.56 0.68
N ALA A 213 -5.30 -8.01 -0.31
CA ALA A 213 -5.72 -9.40 -0.40
C ALA A 213 -4.65 -10.28 -1.06
N THR A 214 -3.79 -9.68 -1.88
CA THR A 214 -2.81 -10.36 -2.72
C THR A 214 -1.47 -9.61 -2.64
N PRO A 215 -0.65 -9.83 -1.60
CA PRO A 215 0.65 -9.20 -1.53
C PRO A 215 1.55 -9.73 -2.64
N ASN A 216 2.03 -8.82 -3.46
CA ASN A 216 2.99 -9.15 -4.51
C ASN A 216 4.43 -9.07 -4.01
N ASN A 217 4.64 -8.52 -2.83
CA ASN A 217 5.96 -8.28 -2.30
C ASN A 217 6.13 -8.92 -0.92
N LYS A 218 7.21 -9.62 -0.78
CA LYS A 218 7.55 -10.53 0.27
C LYS A 218 8.46 -9.88 1.33
N GLN A 219 8.33 -8.57 1.58
CA GLN A 219 9.40 -7.78 2.18
C GLN A 219 9.19 -7.33 3.63
N PHE A 220 8.04 -7.62 4.27
CA PHE A 220 7.77 -7.13 5.62
C PHE A 220 7.05 -8.18 6.47
N LYS A 221 7.03 -7.99 7.78
CA LYS A 221 6.22 -8.81 8.68
C LYS A 221 4.77 -8.85 8.20
N GLN A 222 4.17 -10.03 8.20
CA GLN A 222 2.79 -10.20 7.76
C GLN A 222 1.91 -10.63 8.91
N ILE A 223 0.75 -9.98 8.99
CA ILE A 223 -0.39 -10.47 9.76
C ILE A 223 -1.40 -10.99 8.74
N VAL A 224 -1.70 -12.26 8.79
CA VAL A 224 -2.43 -12.97 7.75
C VAL A 224 -3.71 -13.56 8.31
N ILE A 225 -4.82 -13.26 7.66
CA ILE A 225 -6.07 -13.99 7.82
C ILE A 225 -6.24 -14.86 6.57
N THR A 226 -6.44 -16.16 6.77
CA THR A 226 -6.72 -17.10 5.69
C THR A 226 -8.22 -17.35 5.55
N ASP A 227 -8.62 -17.98 4.44
CA ASP A 227 -10.02 -18.43 4.27
C ASP A 227 -10.40 -19.44 5.36
N LYS A 228 -9.48 -20.34 5.75
CA LYS A 228 -9.70 -21.36 6.80
C LYS A 228 -9.94 -20.71 8.17
N ASP A 229 -9.24 -19.62 8.49
CA ASP A 229 -9.44 -18.91 9.76
C ASP A 229 -10.85 -18.31 9.82
N LEU A 230 -11.31 -17.70 8.72
CA LEU A 230 -12.66 -17.14 8.62
C LEU A 230 -13.77 -18.22 8.65
N GLU A 231 -13.47 -19.42 8.15
CA GLU A 231 -14.41 -20.54 8.19
C GLU A 231 -14.61 -21.09 9.61
N GLN A 232 -13.67 -20.90 10.52
CA GLN A 232 -13.79 -21.31 11.92
C GLN A 232 -14.65 -20.36 12.76
N ASP A 233 -14.84 -19.13 12.32
CA ASP A 233 -15.67 -18.14 13.01
C ASP A 233 -17.16 -18.53 12.96
N ASN A 234 -17.90 -18.24 14.02
CA ASN A 234 -19.37 -18.46 14.07
C ASN A 234 -20.13 -17.58 13.07
N ILE A 235 -19.60 -16.37 12.83
CA ILE A 235 -20.13 -15.42 11.84
C ILE A 235 -19.45 -15.68 10.50
N LYS A 236 -20.20 -16.12 9.50
CA LYS A 236 -19.67 -16.40 8.15
C LYS A 236 -19.68 -15.13 7.30
N LEU A 237 -18.54 -14.51 7.16
CA LEU A 237 -18.37 -13.30 6.34
C LEU A 237 -18.31 -13.61 4.82
N LEU A 238 -17.85 -14.81 4.48
CA LEU A 238 -17.64 -15.24 3.11
C LEU A 238 -18.40 -16.55 2.83
N LYS A 239 -18.82 -16.72 1.59
CA LYS A 239 -19.37 -17.96 1.07
C LYS A 239 -18.23 -18.95 0.84
N PRO A 240 -18.28 -20.17 1.38
CA PRO A 240 -17.18 -21.13 1.24
C PRO A 240 -17.17 -21.86 -0.11
N ASN A 241 -18.33 -22.13 -0.73
CA ASN A 241 -18.45 -23.08 -1.82
C ASN A 241 -18.29 -22.40 -3.18
N TYR A 242 -17.22 -22.75 -3.88
CA TYR A 242 -16.91 -22.31 -5.24
C TYR A 242 -17.56 -23.22 -6.28
N CYS A 243 -18.46 -22.67 -7.08
CA CYS A 243 -19.16 -23.38 -8.14
C CYS A 243 -18.70 -22.83 -9.50
N GLN A 244 -17.85 -23.57 -10.20
CA GLN A 244 -17.34 -23.16 -11.51
C GLN A 244 -17.95 -24.01 -12.63
N ASN A 245 -18.61 -23.34 -13.57
CA ASN A 245 -19.13 -23.96 -14.78
C ASN A 245 -19.92 -25.27 -14.52
N GLU A 246 -20.68 -25.35 -13.43
CA GLU A 246 -21.31 -26.60 -12.98
C GLU A 246 -22.14 -27.26 -14.07
N ASP A 247 -23.01 -26.47 -14.72
CA ASP A 247 -23.93 -27.00 -15.75
C ASP A 247 -23.20 -27.26 -17.09
N ILE A 248 -22.07 -26.62 -17.33
CA ILE A 248 -21.23 -26.81 -18.54
C ILE A 248 -20.46 -28.12 -18.45
N LYS A 249 -19.88 -28.42 -17.31
CA LYS A 249 -19.11 -29.67 -17.07
C LYS A 249 -19.96 -30.91 -17.31
N SER A 250 -21.25 -30.84 -16.99
CA SER A 250 -22.17 -31.95 -17.23
C SER A 250 -22.45 -32.21 -18.71
N LEU A 251 -22.18 -31.24 -19.59
CA LEU A 251 -22.40 -31.37 -21.03
C LEU A 251 -21.20 -31.98 -21.77
N GLY A 252 -20.06 -32.20 -21.12
CA GLY A 252 -18.85 -32.77 -21.71
C GLY A 252 -18.22 -31.89 -22.82
N ILE A 253 -18.46 -30.60 -22.79
CA ILE A 253 -17.96 -29.63 -23.78
C ILE A 253 -16.83 -28.82 -23.15
N ASP A 254 -15.64 -28.83 -23.78
CA ASP A 254 -14.44 -28.16 -23.26
C ASP A 254 -14.46 -26.63 -23.48
N THR A 255 -15.05 -26.15 -24.56
CA THR A 255 -15.14 -24.72 -24.86
C THR A 255 -16.49 -24.35 -25.45
N LEU A 256 -17.08 -23.28 -24.95
CA LEU A 256 -18.34 -22.68 -25.41
C LEU A 256 -18.14 -21.26 -25.95
N SER A 257 -19.00 -20.80 -26.81
CA SER A 257 -19.01 -19.37 -27.17
C SER A 257 -19.38 -18.51 -25.97
N ASN A 258 -18.92 -17.26 -25.94
CA ASN A 258 -19.32 -16.31 -24.89
C ASN A 258 -20.85 -16.15 -24.80
N LYS A 259 -21.54 -16.27 -25.89
CA LYS A 259 -23.00 -16.24 -25.97
C LYS A 259 -23.61 -17.43 -25.22
N ASP A 260 -23.17 -18.65 -25.50
CA ASP A 260 -23.69 -19.88 -24.89
C ASP A 260 -23.43 -19.89 -23.37
N ILE A 261 -22.24 -19.47 -22.95
CA ILE A 261 -21.90 -19.32 -21.52
C ILE A 261 -22.87 -18.38 -20.84
N LEU A 262 -23.15 -17.21 -21.47
CA LEU A 262 -24.05 -16.23 -20.91
C LEU A 262 -25.47 -16.75 -20.81
N GLU A 263 -25.96 -17.44 -21.82
CA GLU A 263 -27.32 -18.01 -21.83
C GLU A 263 -27.50 -19.07 -20.73
N ILE A 264 -26.52 -19.96 -20.55
CA ILE A 264 -26.46 -20.95 -19.46
C ILE A 264 -26.43 -20.25 -18.10
N ALA A 265 -25.53 -19.29 -17.92
CA ALA A 265 -25.39 -18.53 -16.69
C ALA A 265 -26.70 -17.78 -16.33
N CYS A 266 -27.36 -17.15 -17.31
CA CYS A 266 -28.67 -16.48 -17.10
C CYS A 266 -29.75 -17.46 -16.66
N THR A 267 -29.79 -18.66 -17.24
CA THR A 267 -30.74 -19.71 -16.83
C THR A 267 -30.51 -20.13 -15.39
N LYS A 268 -29.27 -20.43 -15.04
CA LYS A 268 -28.88 -20.75 -13.67
C LYS A 268 -29.12 -19.61 -12.66
N PHE A 269 -28.87 -18.39 -13.09
CA PHE A 269 -29.14 -17.21 -12.23
C PHE A 269 -30.64 -17.08 -11.90
N LYS A 270 -31.52 -17.36 -12.84
CA LYS A 270 -32.98 -17.37 -12.56
C LYS A 270 -33.38 -18.46 -11.58
N GLU A 271 -32.80 -19.65 -11.66
CA GLU A 271 -32.97 -20.70 -10.63
C GLU A 271 -32.54 -20.22 -9.26
N ILE A 272 -31.35 -19.64 -9.17
CA ILE A 272 -30.80 -19.09 -7.91
C ILE A 272 -31.74 -18.00 -7.39
N LYS A 273 -32.14 -17.08 -8.23
CA LYS A 273 -33.07 -15.98 -7.86
C LYS A 273 -34.39 -16.51 -7.29
N SER A 274 -34.94 -17.58 -7.88
CA SER A 274 -36.16 -18.20 -7.37
C SER A 274 -36.00 -18.80 -5.97
N LYS A 275 -34.80 -19.34 -5.64
CA LYS A 275 -34.49 -19.88 -4.31
C LYS A 275 -34.30 -18.78 -3.25
N TYR A 276 -33.85 -17.57 -3.64
CA TYR A 276 -33.74 -16.44 -2.70
C TYR A 276 -35.08 -15.98 -2.11
N ILE A 277 -36.21 -16.38 -2.72
CA ILE A 277 -37.57 -16.08 -2.25
C ILE A 277 -38.09 -17.13 -1.26
N ASP A 278 -37.41 -18.28 -1.16
CA ASP A 278 -37.81 -19.39 -0.29
C ASP A 278 -37.49 -19.08 1.17
N LYS A 279 -38.51 -18.60 1.89
CA LYS A 279 -38.38 -18.22 3.30
C LYS A 279 -38.15 -19.42 4.24
N VAL A 280 -38.49 -20.62 3.81
CA VAL A 280 -38.44 -21.84 4.65
C VAL A 280 -37.05 -22.47 4.54
N ASN A 281 -36.57 -22.69 3.35
CA ASN A 281 -35.30 -23.37 3.11
C ASN A 281 -34.09 -22.42 3.05
N GLU A 282 -34.30 -21.13 2.74
CA GLU A 282 -33.25 -20.12 2.61
C GLU A 282 -33.54 -18.85 3.45
N PRO A 283 -33.77 -18.99 4.78
CA PRO A 283 -34.18 -17.87 5.62
C PRO A 283 -33.13 -16.76 5.70
N SER A 284 -31.86 -17.08 5.51
CA SER A 284 -30.76 -16.12 5.51
C SER A 284 -30.76 -15.18 4.30
N LEU A 285 -31.50 -15.51 3.24
CA LEU A 285 -31.55 -14.79 1.96
C LEU A 285 -32.81 -13.94 1.80
N VAL A 286 -33.73 -13.98 2.74
CA VAL A 286 -35.00 -13.25 2.68
C VAL A 286 -34.77 -11.74 2.57
N GLY A 287 -35.46 -11.11 1.60
CA GLY A 287 -35.33 -9.67 1.35
C GLY A 287 -34.08 -9.28 0.55
N ILE A 288 -33.33 -10.26 0.06
CA ILE A 288 -32.15 -10.03 -0.78
C ILE A 288 -32.47 -10.37 -2.23
N ASN A 289 -32.29 -9.42 -3.14
CA ASN A 289 -32.32 -9.70 -4.57
C ASN A 289 -30.87 -10.01 -5.02
N PRO A 290 -30.56 -11.25 -5.44
CA PRO A 290 -29.20 -11.61 -5.86
C PRO A 290 -28.75 -10.77 -7.08
N ALA A 291 -27.44 -10.63 -7.26
CA ALA A 291 -26.88 -9.98 -8.43
C ALA A 291 -25.89 -10.87 -9.18
N MET A 292 -25.96 -10.77 -10.51
CA MET A 292 -24.97 -11.34 -11.44
C MET A 292 -24.07 -10.24 -11.97
N LEU A 293 -22.77 -10.44 -11.92
CA LEU A 293 -21.76 -9.56 -12.47
C LEU A 293 -21.30 -10.11 -13.83
N ILE A 294 -21.33 -9.28 -14.87
CA ILE A 294 -20.83 -9.66 -16.21
C ILE A 294 -19.60 -8.80 -16.51
N GLN A 295 -18.43 -9.45 -16.62
CA GLN A 295 -17.19 -8.79 -16.96
C GLN A 295 -16.92 -8.88 -18.46
N VAL A 296 -16.83 -7.69 -19.10
CA VAL A 296 -16.61 -7.56 -20.54
C VAL A 296 -15.23 -6.99 -20.85
N ARG A 297 -14.81 -7.04 -22.12
CA ARG A 297 -13.54 -6.51 -22.61
C ARG A 297 -13.49 -4.98 -22.54
N ASN A 298 -12.30 -4.42 -22.66
CA ASN A 298 -12.11 -2.97 -22.81
C ASN A 298 -12.42 -2.55 -24.25
N LYS A 299 -13.00 -1.36 -24.42
CA LYS A 299 -13.39 -0.83 -25.73
C LYS A 299 -12.20 -0.63 -26.69
N HIS A 300 -11.00 -0.34 -26.15
CA HIS A 300 -9.78 -0.07 -26.92
C HIS A 300 -8.75 -1.21 -26.76
N SER A 301 -9.18 -2.45 -26.85
CA SER A 301 -8.22 -3.56 -26.90
C SER A 301 -7.68 -3.72 -28.33
N SER A 302 -6.42 -4.10 -28.47
CA SER A 302 -5.82 -4.41 -29.78
C SER A 302 -6.48 -5.57 -30.52
N GLU A 303 -7.43 -6.25 -29.87
CA GLU A 303 -8.11 -7.44 -30.38
C GLU A 303 -9.45 -7.16 -31.08
N ILE A 304 -10.12 -6.01 -30.80
CA ILE A 304 -11.44 -5.70 -31.38
C ILE A 304 -11.61 -4.21 -31.70
N THR A 305 -12.39 -3.94 -32.75
CA THR A 305 -12.80 -2.58 -33.12
C THR A 305 -13.92 -2.07 -32.19
N ASP A 306 -14.12 -0.75 -32.13
CA ASP A 306 -15.20 -0.11 -31.37
C ASP A 306 -16.58 -0.65 -31.77
N ASN A 307 -16.81 -0.89 -33.05
CA ASN A 307 -18.09 -1.44 -33.56
C ASN A 307 -18.33 -2.88 -33.05
N GLN A 308 -17.29 -3.71 -33.03
CA GLN A 308 -17.40 -5.08 -32.50
C GLN A 308 -17.68 -5.10 -31.00
N PHE A 309 -17.10 -4.17 -30.24
CA PHE A 309 -17.42 -4.02 -28.82
C PHE A 309 -18.90 -3.66 -28.61
N ASP A 310 -19.40 -2.67 -29.36
CA ASP A 310 -20.79 -2.23 -29.25
C ASP A 310 -21.78 -3.35 -29.69
N GLU A 311 -21.40 -4.17 -30.67
CA GLU A 311 -22.16 -5.38 -31.05
C GLU A 311 -22.19 -6.43 -29.95
N GLU A 312 -21.08 -6.74 -29.31
CA GLU A 312 -21.02 -7.66 -28.17
C GLU A 312 -21.93 -7.17 -27.02
N ILE A 313 -21.89 -5.89 -26.69
CA ILE A 313 -22.76 -5.31 -25.65
C ILE A 313 -24.24 -5.43 -26.04
N ASN A 314 -24.60 -5.15 -27.29
CA ASN A 314 -25.97 -5.27 -27.77
C ASN A 314 -26.45 -6.74 -27.73
N GLN A 315 -25.62 -7.71 -28.04
CA GLN A 315 -25.92 -9.14 -27.89
C GLN A 315 -26.18 -9.51 -26.42
N ILE A 316 -25.33 -9.08 -25.50
CA ILE A 316 -25.54 -9.29 -24.07
C ILE A 316 -26.88 -8.73 -23.62
N ILE A 317 -27.17 -7.47 -23.97
CA ILE A 317 -28.43 -6.81 -23.66
C ILE A 317 -29.64 -7.59 -24.22
N SER A 318 -29.56 -8.06 -25.46
CA SER A 318 -30.61 -8.84 -26.09
C SER A 318 -30.91 -10.13 -25.31
N ILE A 319 -29.88 -10.87 -24.90
CA ILE A 319 -30.02 -12.08 -24.09
C ILE A 319 -30.68 -11.77 -22.75
N LEU A 320 -30.24 -10.71 -22.05
CA LEU A 320 -30.80 -10.31 -20.77
C LEU A 320 -32.27 -9.93 -20.87
N LYS A 321 -32.66 -9.16 -21.91
CA LYS A 321 -34.04 -8.81 -22.19
C LYS A 321 -34.89 -10.04 -22.45
N ASN A 322 -34.42 -10.97 -23.29
CA ASN A 322 -35.13 -12.21 -23.59
C ASN A 322 -35.34 -13.10 -22.37
N LYS A 323 -34.41 -13.04 -21.40
CA LYS A 323 -34.52 -13.76 -20.12
C LYS A 323 -35.33 -12.99 -19.07
N GLY A 324 -35.74 -11.75 -19.34
CA GLY A 324 -36.53 -10.90 -18.44
C GLY A 324 -35.71 -10.41 -17.23
N LEU A 325 -34.39 -10.22 -17.40
CA LEU A 325 -33.51 -9.73 -16.36
C LEU A 325 -33.31 -8.22 -16.49
N THR A 326 -33.34 -7.52 -15.35
CA THR A 326 -33.02 -6.10 -15.26
C THR A 326 -31.52 -5.92 -15.25
N TYR A 327 -30.97 -4.85 -15.84
CA TYR A 327 -29.54 -4.66 -15.90
C TYR A 327 -29.11 -3.20 -15.80
N ALA A 328 -27.87 -3.01 -15.35
CA ALA A 328 -27.15 -1.75 -15.34
C ALA A 328 -25.77 -1.90 -16.01
N ILE A 329 -25.34 -0.89 -16.74
CA ILE A 329 -24.02 -0.85 -17.37
C ILE A 329 -23.14 0.13 -16.62
N TYR A 330 -21.93 -0.31 -16.23
CA TYR A 330 -20.94 0.50 -15.53
C TYR A 330 -19.56 0.33 -16.19
N PHE A 331 -19.17 1.29 -17.02
CA PHE A 331 -17.90 1.25 -17.75
C PHE A 331 -16.81 2.19 -17.20
N GLY A 332 -17.07 2.89 -16.10
CA GLY A 332 -16.09 3.78 -15.46
C GLY A 332 -16.07 5.20 -16.06
N ASP A 333 -14.93 5.88 -15.93
CA ASP A 333 -14.78 7.34 -16.13
C ASP A 333 -14.79 7.83 -17.60
N ASP A 334 -15.53 7.24 -18.51
CA ASP A 334 -15.75 7.85 -19.83
C ASP A 334 -16.51 9.17 -19.63
N LYS A 335 -15.82 10.30 -19.89
CA LYS A 335 -16.32 11.67 -19.69
C LYS A 335 -17.55 12.04 -20.53
N SER A 336 -17.99 11.18 -21.43
CA SER A 336 -19.06 11.41 -22.38
C SER A 336 -20.34 10.62 -22.13
N SER A 337 -20.36 9.66 -21.22
CA SER A 337 -21.56 8.88 -20.92
C SER A 337 -22.05 9.10 -19.50
N ASN A 338 -23.36 9.24 -19.32
CA ASN A 338 -24.00 9.09 -18.03
C ASN A 338 -23.48 7.79 -17.41
N LYS A 339 -22.99 7.84 -16.18
CA LYS A 339 -22.29 6.73 -15.48
C LYS A 339 -23.06 5.41 -15.44
N PHE A 340 -24.35 5.44 -15.77
CA PHE A 340 -25.23 4.28 -15.83
C PHE A 340 -26.22 4.44 -16.98
N GLU A 341 -26.17 3.54 -17.96
CA GLU A 341 -27.27 3.31 -18.88
C GLU A 341 -28.20 2.24 -18.29
N LEU A 342 -29.44 2.62 -18.07
CA LEU A 342 -30.46 1.76 -17.50
C LEU A 342 -31.50 1.41 -18.55
N THR A 343 -31.96 0.22 -18.48
CA THR A 343 -32.89 -0.26 -19.51
C THR A 343 -34.34 -0.38 -19.08
N ASN A 344 -34.65 -0.52 -17.83
CA ASN A 344 -36.02 -0.79 -17.42
C ASN A 344 -36.48 -0.04 -16.16
N ILE A 345 -35.70 0.90 -15.63
CA ILE A 345 -36.07 1.59 -14.41
C ILE A 345 -35.98 3.11 -14.63
N ARG A 346 -37.01 3.82 -14.20
CA ARG A 346 -37.21 5.27 -14.42
C ARG A 346 -36.49 6.17 -13.40
N GLU A 347 -35.74 5.58 -12.43
CA GLU A 347 -35.11 6.31 -11.36
C GLU A 347 -33.60 6.50 -11.58
N LYS A 348 -33.05 7.62 -11.09
CA LYS A 348 -31.60 7.85 -11.02
C LYS A 348 -30.96 6.82 -10.13
N ILE A 349 -30.12 5.99 -10.67
CA ILE A 349 -29.39 4.95 -9.92
C ILE A 349 -27.94 5.39 -9.74
N ASP A 350 -27.43 5.20 -8.53
CA ASP A 350 -26.04 5.39 -8.16
C ASP A 350 -25.42 4.05 -7.70
N LEU A 351 -24.10 4.05 -7.51
CA LEU A 351 -23.36 2.87 -7.02
C LEU A 351 -23.89 2.36 -5.68
N LYS A 352 -24.39 3.25 -4.84
CA LYS A 352 -24.89 2.89 -3.50
C LYS A 352 -26.22 2.14 -3.60
N SER A 353 -27.15 2.63 -4.42
CA SER A 353 -28.47 2.01 -4.59
C SER A 353 -28.37 0.63 -5.26
N ILE A 354 -27.50 0.47 -6.26
CA ILE A 354 -27.27 -0.84 -6.90
C ILE A 354 -26.67 -1.86 -5.92
N SER A 355 -25.89 -1.40 -4.94
CA SER A 355 -25.22 -2.27 -3.98
C SER A 355 -26.14 -2.79 -2.87
N GLN A 356 -27.27 -2.14 -2.63
CA GLN A 356 -28.21 -2.51 -1.57
C GLN A 356 -28.82 -3.89 -1.83
N ASN A 357 -29.03 -4.65 -0.77
CA ASN A 357 -29.57 -6.01 -0.86
C ASN A 357 -30.94 -6.11 -1.53
N ASN A 358 -31.74 -5.05 -1.46
CA ASN A 358 -33.09 -4.96 -2.05
C ASN A 358 -33.14 -4.26 -3.41
N SER A 359 -32.00 -3.99 -4.03
CA SER A 359 -31.96 -3.34 -5.36
C SER A 359 -32.67 -4.17 -6.43
N ASP A 360 -33.44 -3.54 -7.31
CA ASP A 360 -34.18 -4.19 -8.39
C ASP A 360 -33.30 -4.56 -9.61
N ILE A 361 -32.00 -4.25 -9.57
CA ILE A 361 -31.06 -4.57 -10.64
C ILE A 361 -30.55 -6.00 -10.46
N ASP A 362 -30.85 -6.88 -11.45
CA ASP A 362 -30.40 -8.27 -11.45
C ASP A 362 -28.95 -8.43 -11.93
N VAL A 363 -28.56 -7.64 -12.94
CA VAL A 363 -27.31 -7.81 -13.66
C VAL A 363 -26.52 -6.50 -13.72
N ILE A 364 -25.22 -6.60 -13.49
CA ILE A 364 -24.30 -5.47 -13.63
C ILE A 364 -23.24 -5.81 -14.65
N ILE A 365 -23.21 -5.06 -15.76
CA ILE A 365 -22.22 -5.22 -16.82
C ILE A 365 -21.09 -4.23 -16.59
N PHE A 366 -19.85 -4.69 -16.50
CA PHE A 366 -18.71 -3.86 -16.19
C PHE A 366 -17.43 -4.29 -16.92
N LYS A 367 -16.47 -3.38 -17.03
CA LYS A 367 -15.10 -3.66 -17.55
C LYS A 367 -14.15 -3.97 -16.41
N ILE A 368 -13.83 -2.99 -15.58
CA ILE A 368 -12.84 -3.09 -14.49
C ILE A 368 -13.41 -2.57 -13.16
N GLY A 369 -14.31 -1.61 -13.18
CA GLY A 369 -14.77 -0.84 -12.01
C GLY A 369 -15.08 -1.65 -10.75
N PRO A 370 -15.94 -2.69 -10.78
CA PRO A 370 -16.23 -3.51 -9.61
C PRO A 370 -15.05 -4.31 -9.08
N SER A 371 -14.04 -4.59 -9.91
CA SER A 371 -12.82 -5.29 -9.48
C SER A 371 -12.00 -4.48 -8.49
N ILE A 372 -12.13 -3.14 -8.50
CA ILE A 372 -11.28 -2.21 -7.77
C ILE A 372 -12.07 -1.51 -6.66
N GLY A 373 -12.61 -2.23 -5.69
CA GLY A 373 -13.06 -1.61 -4.44
C GLY A 373 -14.58 -1.51 -4.23
N TRP A 374 -15.42 -1.70 -5.22
CA TRP A 374 -16.87 -1.58 -5.05
C TRP A 374 -17.47 -2.71 -4.20
N ASN A 375 -18.31 -2.37 -3.24
CA ASN A 375 -18.93 -3.32 -2.32
C ASN A 375 -20.35 -3.70 -2.75
N ILE A 376 -20.54 -4.95 -3.22
CA ILE A 376 -21.84 -5.49 -3.64
C ILE A 376 -22.10 -6.82 -2.93
N PRO A 377 -22.54 -6.82 -1.65
CA PRO A 377 -22.69 -8.07 -0.88
C PRO A 377 -23.66 -9.07 -1.48
N ARG A 378 -24.71 -8.59 -2.16
CA ARG A 378 -25.73 -9.40 -2.80
C ARG A 378 -25.27 -10.11 -4.08
N ALA A 379 -24.10 -9.79 -4.63
CA ALA A 379 -23.56 -10.48 -5.79
C ALA A 379 -23.24 -11.94 -5.46
N CYS A 380 -23.74 -12.87 -6.27
CA CYS A 380 -23.54 -14.30 -6.07
C CYS A 380 -22.96 -15.00 -7.30
N MET A 381 -22.98 -14.34 -8.46
CA MET A 381 -22.53 -14.90 -9.73
C MET A 381 -21.62 -13.94 -10.48
N LEU A 382 -20.57 -14.47 -11.12
CA LEU A 382 -19.68 -13.76 -12.04
C LEU A 382 -19.65 -14.50 -13.38
N VAL A 383 -19.90 -13.78 -14.46
CA VAL A 383 -19.73 -14.28 -15.82
C VAL A 383 -18.58 -13.50 -16.47
N GLN A 384 -17.49 -14.20 -16.80
CA GLN A 384 -16.30 -13.58 -17.40
C GLN A 384 -16.28 -13.85 -18.90
N LEU A 385 -16.57 -12.83 -19.69
CA LEU A 385 -16.56 -12.88 -21.17
C LEU A 385 -15.25 -12.33 -21.76
N ARG A 386 -14.23 -12.18 -20.93
CA ARG A 386 -12.90 -11.72 -21.30
C ARG A 386 -11.82 -12.55 -20.60
N ASN A 387 -10.67 -12.66 -21.24
CA ASN A 387 -9.48 -13.17 -20.54
C ASN A 387 -9.00 -12.14 -19.51
N VAL A 388 -8.86 -12.56 -18.26
CA VAL A 388 -8.29 -11.75 -17.19
C VAL A 388 -6.88 -12.23 -16.94
N SER A 389 -5.91 -11.62 -17.63
CA SER A 389 -4.50 -11.97 -17.55
C SER A 389 -3.86 -11.69 -16.16
N SER A 390 -4.50 -10.88 -15.32
CA SER A 390 -4.03 -10.58 -13.97
C SER A 390 -4.71 -11.48 -12.93
N ASP A 391 -3.95 -12.39 -12.34
CA ASP A 391 -4.42 -13.25 -11.23
C ASP A 391 -4.97 -12.42 -10.07
N THR A 392 -4.33 -11.29 -9.77
CA THR A 392 -4.74 -10.36 -8.72
C THR A 392 -6.13 -9.79 -8.98
N LEU A 393 -6.39 -9.32 -10.20
CA LEU A 393 -7.67 -8.76 -10.59
C LEU A 393 -8.77 -9.83 -10.57
N ASN A 394 -8.44 -11.04 -10.99
CA ASN A 394 -9.35 -12.18 -10.97
C ASN A 394 -9.74 -12.53 -9.52
N VAL A 395 -8.78 -12.70 -8.65
CA VAL A 395 -9.00 -12.99 -7.22
C VAL A 395 -9.85 -11.90 -6.55
N GLN A 396 -9.60 -10.63 -6.88
CA GLN A 396 -10.39 -9.51 -6.34
C GLN A 396 -11.83 -9.53 -6.85
N THR A 397 -12.03 -9.78 -8.14
CA THR A 397 -13.38 -9.83 -8.74
C THR A 397 -14.19 -10.99 -8.16
N ILE A 398 -13.60 -12.18 -8.08
CA ILE A 398 -14.22 -13.35 -7.46
C ILE A 398 -14.51 -13.08 -5.97
N GLY A 399 -13.59 -12.43 -5.27
CA GLY A 399 -13.78 -12.05 -3.86
C GLY A 399 -14.99 -11.13 -3.61
N ARG A 400 -15.52 -10.45 -4.64
CA ARG A 400 -16.74 -9.65 -4.50
C ARG A 400 -17.99 -10.50 -4.39
N ILE A 401 -18.09 -11.55 -5.18
CA ILE A 401 -19.24 -12.47 -5.17
C ILE A 401 -19.21 -13.49 -4.03
N ARG A 402 -18.05 -13.63 -3.37
CA ARG A 402 -17.89 -14.50 -2.18
C ARG A 402 -18.48 -13.91 -0.90
N ARG A 403 -18.80 -12.64 -0.86
CA ARG A 403 -19.33 -11.99 0.34
C ARG A 403 -20.66 -12.58 0.73
N ASN A 404 -20.84 -12.85 2.02
CA ASN A 404 -22.13 -13.20 2.54
C ASN A 404 -23.02 -11.94 2.63
N PRO A 405 -24.17 -11.89 1.99
CA PRO A 405 -25.05 -10.71 2.03
C PRO A 405 -25.72 -10.50 3.39
N ASN A 406 -25.78 -11.55 4.22
CA ASN A 406 -26.38 -11.52 5.55
C ASN A 406 -25.53 -12.26 6.58
N PRO A 407 -24.34 -11.71 6.95
CA PRO A 407 -23.44 -12.37 7.89
C PRO A 407 -23.97 -12.42 9.33
N SER A 408 -25.04 -11.68 9.64
CA SER A 408 -25.68 -11.70 10.96
C SER A 408 -26.60 -12.89 11.17
N PHE A 409 -26.96 -13.64 10.14
CA PHE A 409 -27.74 -14.87 10.30
C PHE A 409 -26.82 -16.00 10.81
N PRO A 410 -27.18 -16.66 11.94
CA PRO A 410 -26.33 -17.67 12.55
C PRO A 410 -26.16 -18.90 11.65
N ASP A 411 -24.91 -19.33 11.43
CA ASP A 411 -24.62 -20.47 10.55
C ASP A 411 -25.13 -21.79 11.14
N ASP A 412 -25.10 -21.93 12.45
CA ASP A 412 -25.62 -23.11 13.17
C ASP A 412 -27.15 -23.25 13.08
N GLU A 413 -27.90 -22.17 12.99
CA GLU A 413 -29.33 -22.19 12.71
C GLU A 413 -29.58 -22.55 11.25
N LEU A 414 -28.83 -21.97 10.32
CA LEU A 414 -28.94 -22.28 8.90
C LEU A 414 -28.64 -23.76 8.63
N MET A 415 -27.60 -24.30 9.26
CA MET A 415 -27.24 -25.73 9.12
C MET A 415 -28.32 -26.70 9.61
N LYS A 416 -29.10 -26.31 10.60
CA LYS A 416 -30.24 -27.11 11.09
C LYS A 416 -31.41 -27.08 10.10
N ILE A 417 -31.63 -25.97 9.43
CA ILE A 417 -32.73 -25.77 8.48
C ILE A 417 -32.37 -26.37 7.12
N ASN A 418 -31.22 -25.98 6.55
CA ASN A 418 -30.75 -26.42 5.26
C ASN A 418 -29.21 -26.50 5.21
N PRO A 419 -28.63 -27.68 5.43
CA PRO A 419 -27.17 -27.88 5.34
C PRO A 419 -26.59 -27.54 3.97
N ASN A 420 -27.41 -27.68 2.92
CA ASN A 420 -27.04 -27.42 1.52
C ASN A 420 -27.55 -26.06 1.02
N SER A 421 -27.70 -25.08 1.91
CA SER A 421 -28.18 -23.74 1.54
C SER A 421 -27.31 -23.10 0.45
N ILE A 422 -27.99 -22.50 -0.52
CA ILE A 422 -27.32 -21.78 -1.63
C ILE A 422 -26.66 -20.47 -1.15
N SER A 423 -26.99 -19.99 0.03
CA SER A 423 -26.34 -18.83 0.63
C SER A 423 -24.83 -19.04 0.82
N LYS A 424 -24.38 -20.30 0.87
CA LYS A 424 -22.97 -20.70 0.98
C LYS A 424 -22.24 -20.76 -0.37
N ASN A 425 -22.96 -20.62 -1.48
CA ASN A 425 -22.42 -20.82 -2.83
C ASN A 425 -22.16 -19.49 -3.54
N TYR A 426 -21.09 -19.47 -4.33
CA TYR A 426 -20.83 -18.42 -5.31
C TYR A 426 -20.42 -19.05 -6.63
N TYR A 427 -20.93 -18.47 -7.75
CA TYR A 427 -20.90 -19.09 -9.05
C TYR A 427 -20.01 -18.31 -10.02
N VAL A 428 -19.16 -19.00 -10.76
CA VAL A 428 -18.30 -18.40 -11.80
C VAL A 428 -18.50 -19.15 -13.11
N TYR A 429 -18.83 -18.41 -14.17
CA TYR A 429 -18.91 -18.91 -15.53
C TYR A 429 -17.85 -18.24 -16.39
N SER A 430 -16.96 -19.03 -16.96
CA SER A 430 -15.83 -18.54 -17.74
C SER A 430 -15.25 -19.66 -18.62
N ASN A 431 -14.76 -19.30 -19.81
CA ASN A 431 -13.93 -20.17 -20.64
C ASN A 431 -12.46 -20.23 -20.17
N TYR A 432 -12.10 -19.43 -19.18
CA TYR A 432 -10.74 -19.25 -18.74
C TYR A 432 -10.47 -20.08 -17.49
N GLU A 433 -9.50 -20.97 -17.57
CA GLU A 433 -9.12 -21.80 -16.44
C GLU A 433 -8.50 -20.95 -15.33
N LYS A 434 -8.92 -21.23 -14.10
CA LYS A 434 -8.26 -20.71 -12.92
C LYS A 434 -6.98 -21.50 -12.70
N SER A 435 -5.83 -20.84 -12.68
CA SER A 435 -4.62 -21.45 -12.15
C SER A 435 -4.83 -21.68 -10.65
N ASN A 436 -5.17 -22.91 -10.26
CA ASN A 436 -5.22 -23.31 -8.85
C ASN A 436 -3.77 -23.36 -8.34
N ARG A 437 -3.25 -22.23 -7.91
CA ARG A 437 -1.98 -22.20 -7.19
C ARG A 437 -2.25 -22.64 -5.76
N GLU A 438 -1.82 -23.84 -5.43
CA GLU A 438 -1.83 -24.32 -4.05
C GLU A 438 -0.65 -23.74 -3.28
N TRP A 439 -0.83 -23.58 -1.98
CA TRP A 439 0.24 -23.20 -1.08
C TRP A 439 0.76 -24.43 -0.36
N SER A 440 2.08 -24.53 -0.27
CA SER A 440 2.73 -25.44 0.67
C SER A 440 3.16 -24.70 1.92
N TYR A 441 3.00 -25.35 3.03
CA TYR A 441 3.26 -24.82 4.37
C TYR A 441 4.44 -25.57 4.99
N TYR A 442 5.40 -24.82 5.50
CA TYR A 442 6.62 -25.36 6.08
C TYR A 442 6.74 -24.96 7.54
N ILE A 443 7.23 -25.86 8.36
CA ILE A 443 7.43 -25.68 9.80
C ILE A 443 8.92 -25.74 10.10
N LEU A 444 9.40 -24.78 10.90
CA LEU A 444 10.77 -24.78 11.41
C LEU A 444 10.98 -25.99 12.32
N GLN A 445 12.04 -26.76 12.11
CA GLN A 445 12.36 -27.91 12.94
C GLN A 445 12.63 -27.49 14.39
N ASP A 446 12.22 -28.32 15.34
CA ASP A 446 12.26 -28.01 16.79
C ASP A 446 13.66 -27.67 17.30
N LYS A 447 14.70 -28.34 16.77
CA LYS A 447 16.08 -28.05 17.12
C LYS A 447 16.50 -26.61 16.83
N PHE A 448 15.92 -25.94 15.79
CA PHE A 448 16.24 -24.58 15.39
C PHE A 448 15.34 -23.52 16.06
N LYS A 449 14.36 -23.94 16.83
CA LYS A 449 13.53 -23.04 17.66
C LYS A 449 14.24 -22.58 18.93
N GLN A 450 15.36 -23.23 19.28
CA GLN A 450 16.14 -22.89 20.47
C GLN A 450 16.76 -21.49 20.34
N ASP A 451 16.91 -20.82 21.48
CA ASP A 451 17.48 -19.47 21.54
C ASP A 451 18.99 -19.52 21.69
N ILE A 452 19.66 -20.02 20.68
CA ILE A 452 21.15 -20.09 20.65
C ILE A 452 21.67 -19.28 19.47
N GLU A 453 22.87 -18.72 19.65
CA GLU A 453 23.50 -17.85 18.65
C GLU A 453 23.75 -18.57 17.31
N ASP A 454 23.98 -19.89 17.35
CA ASP A 454 24.23 -20.68 16.15
C ASP A 454 23.06 -20.67 15.14
N PHE A 455 21.85 -20.34 15.58
CA PHE A 455 20.66 -20.32 14.73
C PHE A 455 20.11 -18.92 14.42
N LYS A 456 20.83 -17.88 14.81
CA LYS A 456 20.49 -16.49 14.58
C LYS A 456 21.31 -15.89 13.44
N PHE A 457 20.76 -14.93 12.77
CA PHE A 457 21.37 -14.26 11.60
C PHE A 457 21.30 -12.75 11.73
N TYR A 458 22.30 -12.05 11.19
CA TYR A 458 22.27 -10.61 11.10
C TYR A 458 21.19 -10.13 10.14
N ASN A 459 20.49 -9.07 10.54
CA ASN A 459 19.56 -8.30 9.72
C ASN A 459 20.19 -6.93 9.41
N GLY A 460 19.89 -6.40 8.23
CA GLY A 460 20.30 -5.06 7.85
C GLY A 460 19.16 -4.06 7.91
N GLN A 461 19.33 -2.97 8.64
CA GLN A 461 18.37 -1.87 8.72
C GLN A 461 19.02 -0.54 8.38
N ILE A 462 18.27 0.38 7.82
CA ILE A 462 18.71 1.75 7.59
C ILE A 462 18.20 2.62 8.73
N ASN A 463 19.11 3.29 9.43
CA ASN A 463 18.74 4.21 10.49
C ASN A 463 18.02 5.44 9.93
N ARG A 464 16.75 5.56 10.26
CA ARG A 464 15.85 6.61 9.77
C ARG A 464 15.83 7.84 10.66
N ASN A 465 16.50 7.81 11.81
CA ASN A 465 16.44 8.87 12.82
C ASN A 465 17.46 10.01 12.58
N ILE A 466 18.33 9.88 11.58
CA ILE A 466 19.43 10.81 11.30
C ILE A 466 19.02 11.94 10.32
N LEU A 467 17.77 11.98 9.89
CA LEU A 467 17.30 13.06 9.01
C LEU A 467 17.44 14.41 9.76
N LYS A 468 18.23 15.31 9.19
CA LYS A 468 18.42 16.66 9.73
C LYS A 468 17.11 17.41 9.88
N GLU A 469 17.15 18.40 10.74
CA GLU A 469 16.06 19.31 11.13
C GLU A 469 15.17 19.78 9.96
N THR A 470 13.95 20.08 10.30
CA THR A 470 12.91 20.52 9.38
C THR A 470 13.11 21.95 8.85
N ALA A 471 12.34 22.39 7.84
CA ALA A 471 12.48 23.72 7.26
C ALA A 471 12.22 24.86 8.23
N ASN A 472 11.40 24.63 9.27
CA ASN A 472 11.10 25.60 10.31
C ASN A 472 12.18 25.68 11.41
N ASN A 473 13.45 25.73 11.02
CA ASN A 473 14.56 25.97 11.92
C ASN A 473 14.78 27.47 12.17
N GLU A 474 15.71 27.79 13.06
CA GLU A 474 16.04 29.18 13.39
C GLU A 474 16.45 30.02 12.16
N LYS A 475 17.18 29.39 11.23
CA LYS A 475 17.60 30.05 9.99
C LYS A 475 16.42 30.43 9.13
N TYR A 476 15.46 29.53 8.95
CA TYR A 476 14.24 29.80 8.19
C TYR A 476 13.40 30.92 8.84
N ASN A 477 13.27 30.88 10.18
CA ASN A 477 12.59 31.93 10.93
C ASN A 477 13.27 33.29 10.76
N HIS A 478 14.60 33.32 10.77
CA HIS A 478 15.36 34.53 10.54
C HIS A 478 15.20 35.07 9.10
N GLU A 479 15.17 34.18 8.12
CA GLU A 479 14.93 34.55 6.71
C GLU A 479 13.52 35.14 6.52
N ILE A 480 12.49 34.60 7.18
CA ILE A 480 11.14 35.19 7.16
C ILE A 480 11.15 36.61 7.78
N LEU A 481 11.80 36.80 8.93
CA LEU A 481 11.90 38.11 9.55
C LEU A 481 12.61 39.10 8.67
N SER A 482 13.65 38.70 7.96
CA SER A 482 14.40 39.53 7.03
C SER A 482 13.62 39.90 5.76
N LEU A 483 12.66 39.05 5.38
CA LEU A 483 11.78 39.31 4.25
C LEU A 483 10.77 40.41 4.50
N ILE A 484 10.30 40.56 5.77
CA ILE A 484 9.23 41.50 6.13
C ILE A 484 9.79 42.92 6.29
N ASP A 485 9.46 43.78 5.32
CA ASP A 485 9.86 45.21 5.37
C ASP A 485 8.74 46.09 5.92
N LYS A 486 9.06 46.80 7.00
CA LYS A 486 8.16 47.79 7.65
C LYS A 486 7.63 48.82 6.65
N LYS A 487 8.49 49.33 5.76
CA LYS A 487 8.11 50.39 4.81
C LYS A 487 7.07 49.90 3.81
N GLN A 488 7.25 48.70 3.30
CA GLN A 488 6.30 48.07 2.36
C GLN A 488 4.94 47.79 3.00
N ILE A 489 4.92 47.39 4.25
CA ILE A 489 3.68 47.18 5.01
C ILE A 489 2.94 48.52 5.18
N LEU A 490 3.67 49.59 5.53
CA LEU A 490 3.07 50.92 5.67
C LEU A 490 2.52 51.40 4.34
N ASN A 491 3.27 51.30 3.26
CA ASN A 491 2.79 51.70 1.94
C ASN A 491 1.53 50.94 1.57
N TYR A 492 1.49 49.60 1.81
CA TYR A 492 0.28 48.86 1.57
C TYR A 492 -0.93 49.33 2.36
N ILE A 493 -0.76 49.65 3.64
CA ILE A 493 -1.84 50.14 4.48
C ILE A 493 -2.30 51.52 4.03
N HIS A 494 -1.36 52.41 3.66
CA HIS A 494 -1.70 53.81 3.28
C HIS A 494 -2.22 53.91 1.85
N ASP A 495 -1.60 53.19 0.89
CA ASP A 495 -1.81 53.44 -0.53
C ASP A 495 -2.85 52.46 -1.12
N GLU A 496 -2.81 51.21 -0.70
CA GLU A 496 -3.65 50.15 -1.29
C GLU A 496 -4.85 49.77 -0.45
N LEU A 497 -4.70 49.77 0.90
CA LEU A 497 -5.79 49.43 1.81
C LEU A 497 -6.70 50.59 2.14
N GLU A 498 -6.29 51.86 1.88
CA GLU A 498 -7.04 53.08 2.24
C GLU A 498 -8.48 53.07 1.70
N ASN A 499 -8.68 52.59 0.49
CA ASN A 499 -10.01 52.48 -0.14
C ASN A 499 -10.88 51.33 0.42
N GLU A 500 -10.28 50.34 1.06
CA GLU A 500 -10.95 49.19 1.60
C GLU A 500 -11.16 49.25 3.11
N TYR A 501 -10.33 50.07 3.81
CA TYR A 501 -10.33 50.19 5.24
C TYR A 501 -11.09 51.45 5.71
N ASN A 502 -12.24 51.22 6.34
CA ASN A 502 -13.00 52.30 6.99
C ASN A 502 -12.51 52.49 8.42
N LYS A 503 -11.77 53.59 8.67
CA LYS A 503 -11.17 53.92 10.00
C LYS A 503 -12.21 54.06 11.10
N ILE A 504 -13.38 54.65 10.82
CA ILE A 504 -14.42 54.91 11.83
C ILE A 504 -15.00 53.59 12.34
N HIS A 505 -15.26 52.68 11.44
CA HIS A 505 -15.88 51.40 11.78
C HIS A 505 -14.87 50.26 11.91
N LYS A 506 -13.56 50.50 11.64
CA LYS A 506 -12.48 49.50 11.58
C LYS A 506 -12.86 48.31 10.70
N LEU A 507 -13.52 48.62 9.61
CA LEU A 507 -14.02 47.67 8.61
C LEU A 507 -13.08 47.55 7.44
N ILE A 508 -12.83 46.32 6.95
CA ILE A 508 -12.15 46.05 5.71
C ILE A 508 -13.18 45.46 4.75
N ALA A 509 -13.41 46.08 3.61
CA ALA A 509 -14.29 45.56 2.54
C ALA A 509 -13.50 45.40 1.24
N GLU A 510 -13.07 44.18 0.93
CA GLU A 510 -12.46 43.84 -0.36
C GLU A 510 -13.54 43.79 -1.44
N LYS A 511 -13.31 44.49 -2.53
CA LYS A 511 -14.23 44.56 -3.67
C LYS A 511 -13.60 43.92 -4.89
N GLU A 512 -14.42 43.30 -5.74
CA GLU A 512 -14.01 42.76 -7.02
C GLU A 512 -14.94 43.24 -8.13
N GLN A 513 -14.39 43.44 -9.33
CA GLN A 513 -15.18 43.74 -10.51
C GLN A 513 -15.59 42.46 -11.20
N ILE A 514 -16.90 42.20 -11.28
CA ILE A 514 -17.47 41.06 -12.01
C ILE A 514 -18.29 41.56 -13.20
N LYS A 515 -18.36 40.74 -14.26
CA LYS A 515 -19.30 41.02 -15.36
C LYS A 515 -20.68 40.53 -14.97
N ASP A 516 -21.68 41.40 -15.09
CA ASP A 516 -23.08 41.02 -14.97
C ASP A 516 -23.56 40.22 -16.21
N ASN A 517 -24.79 39.76 -16.16
CA ASN A 517 -25.40 38.99 -17.26
C ASN A 517 -25.49 39.80 -18.57
N ASN A 518 -25.36 41.12 -18.54
CA ASN A 518 -25.39 42.04 -19.67
C ASN A 518 -24.00 42.42 -20.17
N GLY A 519 -22.94 41.88 -19.54
CA GLY A 519 -21.55 42.16 -19.89
C GLY A 519 -20.98 43.44 -19.28
N ASN A 520 -21.70 44.15 -18.42
CA ASN A 520 -21.21 45.34 -17.73
C ASN A 520 -20.40 44.94 -16.52
N TYR A 521 -19.34 45.74 -16.20
CA TYR A 521 -18.55 45.53 -14.99
C TYR A 521 -19.33 46.13 -13.80
N VAL A 522 -19.64 45.30 -12.83
CA VAL A 522 -20.29 45.65 -11.59
C VAL A 522 -19.35 45.37 -10.44
N GLU A 523 -19.20 46.30 -9.51
CA GLU A 523 -18.41 46.12 -8.29
C GLU A 523 -19.17 45.24 -7.29
N ARG A 524 -18.55 44.15 -6.85
CA ARG A 524 -19.12 43.27 -5.85
C ARG A 524 -18.18 43.19 -4.66
N GLU A 525 -18.78 43.22 -3.45
CA GLU A 525 -18.04 42.93 -2.23
C GLU A 525 -17.62 41.45 -2.16
N LYS A 526 -16.31 41.21 -2.19
CA LYS A 526 -15.71 39.89 -2.16
C LYS A 526 -15.58 39.38 -0.73
N LYS A 527 -15.19 40.26 0.17
CA LYS A 527 -14.96 39.99 1.57
C LYS A 527 -15.24 41.21 2.42
N SER A 528 -15.87 40.99 3.55
CA SER A 528 -16.12 42.04 4.53
C SER A 528 -15.71 41.56 5.93
N LEU A 529 -14.83 42.32 6.59
CA LEU A 529 -14.50 42.20 8.00
C LEU A 529 -15.07 43.44 8.70
N ARG A 530 -16.16 43.25 9.39
CA ARG A 530 -17.07 44.37 9.84
C ARG A 530 -16.57 45.09 11.08
N ASN A 531 -15.65 44.47 11.82
CA ASN A 531 -15.16 45.07 13.09
C ASN A 531 -13.83 44.42 13.51
N ALA A 532 -13.23 44.94 14.57
CA ALA A 532 -11.96 44.45 15.09
C ALA A 532 -12.00 42.98 15.53
N ILE A 533 -13.14 42.47 15.97
CA ILE A 533 -13.31 41.08 16.41
C ILE A 533 -13.26 40.13 15.19
N GLU A 534 -13.98 40.48 14.11
CA GLU A 534 -13.94 39.70 12.88
C GLU A 534 -12.54 39.70 12.23
N LEU A 535 -11.81 40.82 12.30
CA LEU A 535 -10.42 40.89 11.87
C LEU A 535 -9.53 39.96 12.72
N GLU A 536 -9.70 39.97 14.03
CA GLU A 536 -8.97 39.08 14.93
C GLU A 536 -9.27 37.60 14.65
N MET A 537 -10.55 37.24 14.49
CA MET A 537 -10.95 35.90 14.11
C MET A 537 -10.32 35.47 12.78
N TYR A 538 -10.33 36.35 11.80
CA TYR A 538 -9.71 36.13 10.50
C TYR A 538 -8.19 35.90 10.63
N ILE A 539 -7.48 36.73 11.41
CA ILE A 539 -6.04 36.56 11.59
C ILE A 539 -5.73 35.24 12.33
N ASN A 540 -6.52 34.89 13.34
CA ASN A 540 -6.37 33.62 14.04
C ASN A 540 -6.64 32.42 13.12
N GLU A 541 -7.61 32.53 12.23
CA GLU A 541 -7.85 31.53 11.18
C GLU A 541 -6.67 31.43 10.21
N MET A 542 -6.13 32.56 9.75
CA MET A 542 -4.95 32.61 8.88
C MET A 542 -3.72 32.01 9.55
N TYR A 543 -3.49 32.22 10.84
CA TYR A 543 -2.44 31.54 11.59
C TYR A 543 -2.63 30.02 11.58
N LYS A 544 -3.83 29.55 11.83
CA LYS A 544 -4.16 28.13 11.81
C LYS A 544 -3.98 27.52 10.42
N ILE A 545 -4.46 28.17 9.38
CA ILE A 545 -4.35 27.71 8.00
C ILE A 545 -2.89 27.67 7.54
N HIS A 546 -2.06 28.62 7.98
CA HIS A 546 -0.68 28.76 7.51
C HIS A 546 0.37 28.31 8.53
N GLN A 547 -0.02 27.60 9.60
CA GLN A 547 0.91 27.12 10.63
C GLN A 547 2.05 26.25 10.09
N ASN A 548 1.85 25.63 8.93
CA ASN A 548 2.88 24.83 8.25
C ASN A 548 4.02 25.68 7.68
N TYR A 549 3.75 26.94 7.35
CA TYR A 549 4.72 27.89 6.79
C TYR A 549 5.22 28.88 7.86
N ILE A 550 4.38 29.23 8.81
CA ILE A 550 4.66 30.23 9.84
C ILE A 550 4.39 29.56 11.18
N SER A 551 5.45 29.09 11.83
CA SER A 551 5.34 28.43 13.15
C SER A 551 4.91 29.41 14.25
N LYS A 552 4.44 28.88 15.37
CA LYS A 552 4.12 29.67 16.55
C LYS A 552 5.32 30.51 17.02
N THR A 553 6.53 29.96 16.91
CA THR A 553 7.78 30.69 17.22
C THR A 553 7.99 31.84 16.24
N THR A 554 7.76 31.64 14.95
CA THR A 554 7.85 32.66 13.90
C THR A 554 6.83 33.79 14.17
N ILE A 555 5.58 33.45 14.51
CA ILE A 555 4.56 34.41 14.87
C ILE A 555 5.02 35.30 16.07
N ASN A 556 5.56 34.66 17.11
CA ASN A 556 6.06 35.38 18.30
C ASN A 556 7.23 36.31 17.94
N ASN A 557 8.13 35.86 17.09
CA ASN A 557 9.28 36.65 16.62
C ASN A 557 8.82 37.88 15.80
N ILE A 558 7.86 37.67 14.88
CA ILE A 558 7.26 38.77 14.10
C ILE A 558 6.52 39.74 15.02
N ASN A 559 5.74 39.25 16.00
CA ASN A 559 5.10 40.10 16.98
C ASN A 559 6.11 40.96 17.76
N SER A 560 7.22 40.36 18.21
CA SER A 560 8.30 41.07 18.88
C SER A 560 8.99 42.09 17.97
N ALA A 561 9.09 41.82 16.67
CA ALA A 561 9.58 42.81 15.70
C ALA A 561 8.59 43.97 15.50
N ILE A 562 7.31 43.68 15.39
CA ILE A 562 6.24 44.70 15.30
C ILE A 562 6.28 45.60 16.53
N ASP A 563 6.43 45.03 17.72
CA ASP A 563 6.53 45.83 18.96
C ASP A 563 7.78 46.73 18.98
N LYS A 564 8.91 46.26 18.44
CA LYS A 564 10.15 47.04 18.31
C LYS A 564 10.10 48.14 17.25
N TRP A 565 9.20 48.04 16.25
CA TRP A 565 9.05 49.08 15.23
C TRP A 565 8.53 50.39 15.78
N GLY A 566 8.12 50.39 17.06
CA GLY A 566 7.54 51.54 17.71
C GLY A 566 6.09 51.78 17.31
N ASN A 567 5.57 52.96 17.56
CA ASN A 567 4.24 53.31 17.15
C ASN A 567 4.18 53.46 15.62
N ILE A 568 3.55 52.45 14.97
CA ILE A 568 3.14 52.61 13.57
C ILE A 568 1.86 53.44 13.66
N LEU A 569 1.97 54.71 13.26
CA LEU A 569 0.84 55.64 13.29
C LEU A 569 0.22 55.75 11.90
N ASP A 570 -1.08 55.91 11.88
CA ASP A 570 -1.79 56.30 10.67
C ASP A 570 -1.61 57.80 10.38
N ASN A 571 -2.25 58.31 9.30
CA ASN A 571 -2.19 59.76 8.96
C ASN A 571 -2.79 60.65 10.02
N ASP A 572 -3.64 60.16 10.91
CA ASP A 572 -4.26 60.86 12.02
C ASP A 572 -3.53 60.68 13.34
N ASN A 573 -2.31 60.08 13.32
CA ASN A 573 -1.49 59.73 14.47
C ASN A 573 -2.11 58.67 15.41
N GLU A 574 -3.08 57.86 14.93
CA GLU A 574 -3.57 56.72 15.63
C GLU A 574 -2.67 55.49 15.40
N LYS A 575 -2.55 54.64 16.40
CA LYS A 575 -1.75 53.40 16.30
C LYS A 575 -2.52 52.31 15.57
N TYR A 576 -1.93 51.79 14.49
CA TYR A 576 -2.47 50.59 13.85
C TYR A 576 -2.49 49.38 14.78
N SER A 577 -3.58 48.64 14.74
CA SER A 577 -3.68 47.39 15.52
C SER A 577 -2.74 46.32 14.97
N ARG A 578 -2.24 45.44 15.87
CA ARG A 578 -1.40 44.33 15.46
C ARG A 578 -2.11 43.45 14.43
N ASN A 579 -3.40 43.23 14.53
CA ASN A 579 -4.17 42.41 13.58
C ASN A 579 -4.24 43.05 12.20
N LEU A 580 -4.29 44.36 12.07
CA LEU A 580 -4.23 45.09 10.80
C LEU A 580 -2.85 44.94 10.14
N ILE A 581 -1.80 45.03 10.95
CA ILE A 581 -0.43 44.81 10.45
C ILE A 581 -0.26 43.37 9.96
N TRP A 582 -0.79 42.40 10.68
CA TRP A 582 -0.78 41.03 10.23
C TRP A 582 -1.61 40.78 8.95
N TYR A 583 -2.74 41.45 8.80
CA TYR A 583 -3.50 41.47 7.57
C TYR A 583 -2.63 41.89 6.38
N ALA A 584 -1.91 43.02 6.56
CA ALA A 584 -0.99 43.51 5.54
C ALA A 584 0.18 42.51 5.28
N ILE A 585 0.75 41.89 6.32
CA ILE A 585 1.78 40.87 6.19
C ILE A 585 1.28 39.69 5.35
N PHE A 586 0.10 39.18 5.63
CA PHE A 586 -0.47 38.09 4.84
C PHE A 586 -0.74 38.49 3.38
N LYS A 587 -1.15 39.71 3.12
CA LYS A 587 -1.38 40.20 1.75
C LYS A 587 -0.08 40.41 1.00
N CYS A 588 0.93 41.02 1.61
CA CYS A 588 2.20 41.32 0.95
C CYS A 588 3.16 40.13 0.82
N TYR A 589 3.25 39.29 1.84
CA TYR A 589 4.37 38.36 1.97
C TYR A 589 4.00 36.87 1.97
N LEU A 590 2.73 36.51 2.07
CA LEU A 590 2.37 35.10 2.17
C LEU A 590 2.92 34.23 1.01
N ASN A 591 2.85 34.73 -0.21
CA ASN A 591 3.37 34.01 -1.37
C ASN A 591 4.88 33.87 -1.34
N ASP A 592 5.59 34.89 -0.85
CA ASP A 592 7.04 34.85 -0.76
C ASP A 592 7.51 33.98 0.40
N ILE A 593 6.77 33.92 1.51
CA ILE A 593 7.00 32.96 2.60
C ILE A 593 6.83 31.54 2.10
N LYS A 594 5.81 31.25 1.29
CA LYS A 594 5.62 29.93 0.67
C LYS A 594 6.77 29.55 -0.24
N LYS A 595 7.26 30.51 -1.09
CA LYS A 595 8.44 30.28 -1.94
C LYS A 595 9.70 30.03 -1.13
N LEU A 596 9.89 30.80 -0.03
CA LEU A 596 11.02 30.63 0.88
C LEU A 596 10.99 29.25 1.54
N HIS A 597 9.84 28.81 1.99
CA HIS A 597 9.65 27.47 2.55
C HIS A 597 10.03 26.37 1.55
N LYS A 598 9.57 26.48 0.29
CA LYS A 598 9.94 25.54 -0.77
C LYS A 598 11.46 25.52 -0.99
N LYS A 599 12.11 26.68 -1.04
CA LYS A 599 13.57 26.79 -1.17
C LYS A 599 14.30 26.16 0.01
N ALA A 600 13.82 26.39 1.24
CA ALA A 600 14.40 25.80 2.45
C ALA A 600 14.31 24.24 2.43
N ILE A 601 13.19 23.69 1.95
CA ILE A 601 13.03 22.26 1.74
C ILE A 601 14.00 21.71 0.71
N ASP A 602 14.18 22.40 -0.43
CA ASP A 602 15.09 21.93 -1.49
C ASP A 602 16.55 21.97 -1.05
N ILE A 603 16.95 22.96 -0.24
CA ILE A 603 18.28 23.00 0.37
C ILE A 603 18.47 21.80 1.29
N ARG A 604 17.51 21.50 2.14
CA ARG A 604 17.59 20.40 3.08
C ARG A 604 17.57 19.02 2.41
N LYS A 605 16.81 18.88 1.31
CA LYS A 605 16.87 17.66 0.48
C LYS A 605 18.30 17.38 0.04
N LYS A 606 19.04 18.43 -0.37
CA LYS A 606 20.46 18.31 -0.76
C LYS A 606 21.36 18.00 0.43
N GLU A 607 21.13 18.60 1.57
CA GLU A 607 21.93 18.36 2.79
C GLU A 607 21.71 16.96 3.39
N ASN A 608 20.52 16.38 3.19
CA ASN A 608 20.21 15.02 3.64
C ASN A 608 20.67 13.94 2.63
N GLN A 609 21.13 14.33 1.45
CA GLN A 609 21.76 13.42 0.50
C GLN A 609 23.09 12.91 1.09
N GLY A 610 23.17 11.61 1.38
CA GLY A 610 24.38 10.99 1.89
C GLY A 610 24.44 10.74 3.40
N LEU A 611 23.52 11.23 4.20
CA LEU A 611 23.40 10.91 5.63
C LEU A 611 22.65 9.59 5.84
N GLN A 612 23.19 8.51 5.29
CA GLN A 612 22.57 7.19 5.37
C GLN A 612 23.45 6.30 6.24
N GLU A 613 22.99 6.00 7.44
CA GLU A 613 23.65 5.00 8.29
C GLU A 613 22.95 3.65 8.11
N PHE A 614 23.74 2.68 7.70
CA PHE A 614 23.35 1.28 7.61
C PHE A 614 23.75 0.60 8.89
N GLU A 615 22.81 -0.04 9.55
CA GLU A 615 23.04 -0.74 10.80
C GLU A 615 22.77 -2.24 10.65
N LEU A 616 23.67 -3.07 11.12
CA LEU A 616 23.40 -4.48 11.36
C LEU A 616 22.74 -4.60 12.72
N ILE A 617 21.47 -4.95 12.70
CA ILE A 617 20.72 -5.24 13.92
C ILE A 617 21.02 -6.68 14.31
N ASP A 618 21.34 -6.86 15.58
CA ASP A 618 21.57 -8.18 16.12
C ASP A 618 20.35 -9.10 15.89
N ILE A 619 20.65 -10.14 15.20
CA ILE A 619 20.28 -11.51 15.47
C ILE A 619 18.80 -11.77 15.47
N LYS A 620 18.27 -11.96 14.28
CA LYS A 620 16.92 -12.46 14.05
C LYS A 620 16.93 -13.98 13.98
N LYS A 621 16.00 -14.60 14.68
CA LYS A 621 15.63 -16.00 14.49
C LYS A 621 14.82 -16.16 13.22
N LEU A 622 14.92 -17.35 12.64
CA LEU A 622 13.99 -17.75 11.58
C LEU A 622 12.57 -17.87 12.11
N PRO A 623 11.56 -17.50 11.32
CA PRO A 623 10.16 -17.64 11.71
C PRO A 623 9.78 -19.11 11.88
N SER A 624 8.88 -19.39 12.82
CA SER A 624 8.42 -20.75 13.09
C SER A 624 7.76 -21.43 11.90
N ASN A 625 7.20 -20.63 10.99
CA ASN A 625 6.47 -21.11 9.81
C ASN A 625 6.89 -20.35 8.56
N SER A 626 6.80 -21.01 7.40
CA SER A 626 7.01 -20.41 6.09
C SER A 626 5.97 -20.92 5.11
N TYR A 627 5.70 -20.15 4.07
CA TYR A 627 4.75 -20.48 3.01
C TYR A 627 5.42 -20.31 1.65
N GLN A 628 5.10 -21.18 0.71
CA GLN A 628 5.55 -21.07 -0.67
C GLN A 628 4.44 -21.51 -1.63
N TRP A 629 4.31 -20.80 -2.76
CA TRP A 629 3.45 -21.25 -3.85
C TRP A 629 3.99 -22.52 -4.46
N ASN A 630 3.08 -23.47 -4.77
CA ASN A 630 3.44 -24.62 -5.56
C ASN A 630 3.76 -24.18 -6.99
N THR A 631 5.00 -24.38 -7.39
CA THR A 631 5.53 -24.02 -8.70
C THR A 631 6.04 -25.27 -9.40
N SER A 632 6.48 -25.13 -10.64
CA SER A 632 7.21 -26.19 -11.34
C SER A 632 8.63 -26.39 -10.81
N ASN A 633 9.14 -25.40 -10.05
CA ASN A 633 10.48 -25.43 -9.48
C ASN A 633 10.42 -25.93 -8.05
N PHE A 634 11.02 -27.06 -7.78
CA PHE A 634 11.10 -27.64 -6.44
C PHE A 634 12.37 -28.47 -6.25
N ILE A 635 12.72 -28.66 -5.00
CA ILE A 635 13.73 -29.66 -4.61
C ILE A 635 13.06 -30.71 -3.73
N ASP A 636 13.39 -31.95 -3.93
CA ASP A 636 13.02 -33.04 -3.04
C ASP A 636 14.17 -33.24 -2.02
N MET A 637 13.88 -33.00 -0.74
CA MET A 637 14.87 -33.16 0.33
C MET A 637 15.02 -34.60 0.78
N LEU A 638 14.05 -35.48 0.47
CA LEU A 638 14.16 -36.91 0.60
C LEU A 638 14.54 -37.54 -0.75
N ASP A 639 15.68 -38.16 -0.82
CA ASP A 639 16.00 -39.04 -1.92
C ASP A 639 15.33 -40.42 -1.69
N SER A 640 14.49 -40.81 -2.63
CA SER A 640 13.77 -42.09 -2.60
C SER A 640 14.70 -43.28 -2.76
N SER A 641 15.96 -43.08 -3.12
CA SER A 641 16.98 -44.10 -3.39
C SER A 641 17.99 -44.33 -2.26
N ASP A 642 18.13 -43.36 -1.34
CA ASP A 642 19.10 -43.45 -0.25
C ASP A 642 18.41 -43.34 1.13
N ILE A 643 18.38 -44.42 1.79
CA ILE A 643 17.66 -44.72 3.05
C ILE A 643 18.11 -43.86 4.25
N LYS A 644 19.11 -42.98 4.11
CA LYS A 644 19.79 -42.42 5.29
C LYS A 644 19.93 -40.90 5.40
N THR A 645 19.65 -40.10 4.37
CA THR A 645 19.83 -38.65 4.49
C THR A 645 18.51 -37.90 4.36
N THR A 646 17.94 -37.53 5.50
CA THR A 646 16.71 -36.72 5.58
C THR A 646 17.03 -35.22 5.73
N GLU A 647 16.07 -34.33 5.47
CA GLU A 647 16.16 -32.89 5.79
C GLU A 647 16.71 -32.65 7.19
N LYS A 648 16.34 -33.51 8.14
CA LYS A 648 16.74 -33.40 9.53
C LYS A 648 18.23 -33.64 9.71
N GLU A 649 18.80 -34.53 8.93
CA GLU A 649 20.21 -34.92 9.03
C GLU A 649 21.14 -33.93 8.36
N LEU A 650 20.70 -33.27 7.29
CA LEU A 650 21.49 -32.23 6.59
C LEU A 650 21.40 -30.85 7.23
N ASN A 651 20.72 -30.68 8.35
CA ASN A 651 20.51 -29.38 9.02
C ASN A 651 19.77 -28.33 8.16
N TYR A 652 18.90 -28.78 7.26
CA TYR A 652 17.96 -27.90 6.56
C TYR A 652 16.88 -27.42 7.53
N ALA A 653 16.57 -26.10 7.56
CA ALA A 653 15.80 -25.54 8.66
C ALA A 653 14.33 -25.93 8.69
N TYR A 654 13.69 -26.08 7.53
CA TYR A 654 12.26 -26.28 7.43
C TYR A 654 11.87 -27.68 6.93
N VAL A 655 10.73 -28.17 7.42
CA VAL A 655 10.09 -29.39 6.94
C VAL A 655 8.70 -29.06 6.39
N ASN A 656 8.28 -29.72 5.32
CA ASN A 656 6.94 -29.60 4.77
C ASN A 656 5.92 -30.16 5.77
N SER A 657 4.87 -29.40 6.07
CA SER A 657 3.83 -29.84 7.01
C SER A 657 2.89 -30.92 6.43
N ASP A 658 2.78 -30.96 5.10
CA ASP A 658 2.02 -32.00 4.41
C ASP A 658 2.87 -33.26 4.35
N ASN A 659 2.66 -34.20 5.23
CA ASN A 659 3.38 -35.48 5.33
C ASN A 659 3.38 -36.33 4.04
N LYS A 660 2.95 -35.79 2.92
CA LYS A 660 2.80 -36.48 1.62
C LYS A 660 3.94 -36.22 0.65
N SER A 661 4.71 -35.13 0.79
CA SER A 661 5.89 -34.89 -0.06
C SER A 661 6.87 -33.98 0.67
N ASN A 662 8.16 -34.33 0.68
CA ASN A 662 9.23 -33.46 1.17
C ASN A 662 9.68 -32.46 0.10
N ARG A 663 8.74 -31.99 -0.72
CA ARG A 663 9.01 -30.99 -1.74
C ARG A 663 9.09 -29.61 -1.16
N HIS A 664 10.18 -28.92 -1.48
CA HIS A 664 10.35 -27.51 -1.20
C HIS A 664 10.24 -26.72 -2.49
N TYR A 665 9.13 -25.97 -2.64
CA TYR A 665 8.87 -25.17 -3.82
C TYR A 665 9.69 -23.89 -3.81
N LEU A 666 10.11 -23.45 -5.00
CA LEU A 666 11.03 -22.36 -5.24
C LEU A 666 10.43 -21.36 -6.23
N ASP A 667 10.91 -20.13 -6.19
CA ASP A 667 10.37 -19.05 -7.04
C ASP A 667 10.94 -19.13 -8.47
N SER A 668 12.13 -19.72 -8.66
CA SER A 668 12.82 -19.72 -9.96
C SER A 668 13.69 -20.94 -10.19
N ASN A 669 13.98 -21.23 -11.47
CA ASN A 669 14.94 -22.27 -11.88
C ASN A 669 16.37 -22.03 -11.35
N PRO A 670 16.92 -20.80 -11.35
CA PRO A 670 18.22 -20.51 -10.75
C PRO A 670 18.30 -20.86 -9.25
N GLU A 671 17.26 -20.57 -8.48
CA GLU A 671 17.19 -20.99 -7.06
C GLU A 671 17.21 -22.51 -6.93
N GLN A 672 16.42 -23.21 -7.75
CA GLN A 672 16.37 -24.67 -7.77
C GLN A 672 17.76 -25.27 -8.06
N PHE A 673 18.42 -24.75 -9.08
CA PHE A 673 19.76 -25.18 -9.45
C PHE A 673 20.76 -24.99 -8.31
N LEU A 674 20.81 -23.78 -7.72
CA LEU A 674 21.78 -23.47 -6.69
C LEU A 674 21.52 -24.26 -5.38
N LEU A 675 20.26 -24.39 -4.96
CA LEU A 675 19.90 -25.16 -3.76
C LEU A 675 20.24 -26.65 -3.91
N ASN A 676 20.05 -27.23 -5.10
CA ASN A 676 20.49 -28.60 -5.37
C ASN A 676 22.01 -28.74 -5.25
N LYS A 677 22.78 -27.79 -5.78
CA LYS A 677 24.27 -27.83 -5.64
C LYS A 677 24.71 -27.70 -4.18
N ILE A 678 24.04 -26.86 -3.39
CA ILE A 678 24.32 -26.73 -1.95
C ILE A 678 23.97 -28.04 -1.23
N LYS A 679 22.83 -28.62 -1.50
CA LYS A 679 22.38 -29.91 -0.97
C LYS A 679 23.41 -31.00 -1.27
N ASP A 680 23.88 -31.10 -2.53
CA ASP A 680 24.85 -32.08 -2.94
C ASP A 680 26.19 -31.93 -2.19
N GLU A 681 26.66 -30.69 -1.97
CA GLU A 681 27.89 -30.44 -1.19
C GLU A 681 27.73 -30.83 0.28
N PHE A 682 26.60 -30.50 0.90
CA PHE A 682 26.35 -30.89 2.28
C PHE A 682 26.11 -32.40 2.43
N LYS A 683 25.53 -33.05 1.43
CA LYS A 683 25.38 -34.50 1.40
C LYS A 683 26.74 -35.20 1.35
N LYS A 684 27.70 -34.73 0.52
CA LYS A 684 29.05 -35.23 0.50
C LYS A 684 29.74 -35.07 1.86
N LEU A 685 29.63 -33.89 2.44
CA LEU A 685 30.22 -33.59 3.75
C LEU A 685 29.60 -34.47 4.85
N TYR A 686 28.29 -34.72 4.79
CA TYR A 686 27.61 -35.60 5.73
C TYR A 686 28.10 -37.06 5.60
N VAL A 687 28.31 -37.52 4.39
CA VAL A 687 28.86 -38.88 4.11
C VAL A 687 30.30 -38.98 4.66
N ASP A 688 31.12 -37.95 4.48
CA ASP A 688 32.47 -37.89 5.01
C ASP A 688 32.53 -37.97 6.56
N TYR A 689 31.45 -37.57 7.24
CA TYR A 689 31.32 -37.60 8.71
C TYR A 689 30.27 -38.60 9.20
N ILE A 690 29.96 -39.64 8.43
CA ILE A 690 28.88 -40.60 8.75
C ILE A 690 29.08 -41.27 10.11
N ASP A 691 30.35 -41.52 10.46
CA ASP A 691 30.73 -42.13 11.75
C ASP A 691 30.90 -41.09 12.88
N GLU A 692 30.87 -39.79 12.53
CA GLU A 692 31.03 -38.67 13.46
C GLU A 692 29.96 -37.62 13.25
N PRO A 693 28.65 -37.92 13.40
CA PRO A 693 27.58 -36.99 13.02
C PRO A 693 27.59 -35.68 13.81
N ASN A 694 28.14 -35.64 14.99
CA ASN A 694 28.34 -34.42 15.77
C ASN A 694 29.27 -33.44 15.07
N LYS A 695 30.30 -33.93 14.37
CA LYS A 695 31.22 -33.09 13.62
C LYS A 695 30.56 -32.39 12.45
N PHE A 696 29.64 -33.07 11.73
CA PHE A 696 28.82 -32.43 10.72
C PHE A 696 27.99 -31.29 11.31
N ASN A 697 27.33 -31.49 12.45
CA ASN A 697 26.52 -30.48 13.14
C ASN A 697 27.36 -29.32 13.69
N GLU A 698 28.62 -29.54 14.03
CA GLU A 698 29.55 -28.49 14.41
C GLU A 698 29.95 -27.62 13.22
N GLU A 699 30.06 -28.20 12.03
CA GLU A 699 30.41 -27.47 10.83
C GLU A 699 29.19 -26.82 10.16
N VAL A 700 28.15 -27.57 9.82
CA VAL A 700 26.94 -27.08 9.17
C VAL A 700 25.89 -26.80 10.25
N LYS A 701 25.82 -25.57 10.72
CA LYS A 701 24.89 -25.21 11.82
C LYS A 701 23.45 -25.22 11.35
N ILE A 702 23.13 -24.52 10.28
CA ILE A 702 21.80 -24.39 9.71
C ILE A 702 21.90 -23.85 8.28
N TRP A 703 21.04 -24.31 7.39
CA TRP A 703 20.86 -23.74 6.06
C TRP A 703 19.42 -23.89 5.60
N THR A 704 18.98 -23.00 4.69
CA THR A 704 17.62 -23.05 4.15
C THR A 704 17.42 -22.06 3.02
N LYS A 705 16.36 -22.27 2.23
CA LYS A 705 15.70 -21.16 1.55
C LYS A 705 15.23 -20.19 2.62
N ASN A 706 15.58 -18.93 2.49
CA ASN A 706 15.14 -17.88 3.39
C ASN A 706 13.63 -17.64 3.20
N PRO A 707 12.82 -17.65 4.27
CA PRO A 707 11.41 -17.32 4.17
C PRO A 707 11.19 -15.89 3.66
N THR A 708 10.59 -15.79 2.50
CA THR A 708 10.48 -14.55 1.74
C THR A 708 9.60 -13.46 2.35
N LEU A 709 8.99 -13.69 3.52
CA LEU A 709 8.08 -12.71 4.14
C LEU A 709 8.45 -12.36 5.57
N HIS A 710 9.20 -13.24 6.23
CA HIS A 710 9.50 -13.12 7.65
C HIS A 710 10.96 -13.48 7.96
N GLY A 711 11.71 -13.85 6.92
CA GLY A 711 13.10 -14.30 7.02
C GLY A 711 14.07 -13.16 7.34
N ILE A 712 15.32 -13.47 7.10
CA ILE A 712 16.42 -12.52 7.21
C ILE A 712 16.33 -11.50 6.09
N ASN A 713 16.43 -10.22 6.40
CA ASN A 713 16.29 -9.14 5.43
C ASN A 713 17.37 -8.07 5.56
N TYR A 714 17.60 -7.39 4.45
CA TYR A 714 18.50 -6.24 4.35
C TYR A 714 17.79 -5.09 3.68
N GLU A 715 17.70 -3.93 4.36
CA GLU A 715 17.13 -2.73 3.79
C GLU A 715 18.10 -2.09 2.81
N TYR A 716 17.60 -1.55 1.72
CA TYR A 716 18.38 -0.81 0.74
C TYR A 716 17.58 0.34 0.15
N TYR A 717 18.28 1.36 -0.36
CA TYR A 717 17.64 2.45 -1.10
C TYR A 717 17.44 2.04 -2.55
N GLU A 718 16.18 1.96 -2.99
CA GLU A 718 15.90 1.80 -4.43
C GLU A 718 16.07 3.11 -5.17
N ASN A 719 15.73 4.22 -4.52
CA ASN A 719 15.99 5.61 -4.96
C ASN A 719 16.27 6.48 -3.72
N GLU A 720 16.45 7.78 -3.91
CA GLU A 720 16.81 8.73 -2.83
C GLU A 720 15.86 8.72 -1.61
N TYR A 721 14.64 8.24 -1.78
CA TYR A 721 13.58 8.35 -0.77
C TYR A 721 12.94 7.01 -0.40
N GLU A 722 13.09 5.98 -1.22
CA GLU A 722 12.41 4.72 -1.06
C GLU A 722 13.34 3.64 -0.51
N ILE A 723 13.07 3.24 0.72
CA ILE A 723 13.75 2.13 1.37
C ILE A 723 12.96 0.85 1.10
N LYS A 724 13.64 -0.16 0.60
CA LYS A 724 13.12 -1.52 0.40
C LYS A 724 13.88 -2.53 1.20
N ASN A 725 13.24 -3.66 1.43
CA ASN A 725 13.87 -4.84 1.96
C ASN A 725 14.22 -5.82 0.84
N SER A 726 15.43 -6.36 0.88
CA SER A 726 15.78 -7.59 0.20
C SER A 726 15.69 -8.72 1.21
N PHE A 727 15.01 -9.80 0.85
CA PHE A 727 15.07 -11.09 1.52
C PHE A 727 15.90 -12.00 0.64
N PRO A 728 17.21 -12.12 0.89
CA PRO A 728 18.06 -13.00 0.11
C PRO A 728 17.48 -14.42 0.07
N ASP A 729 17.65 -15.11 -1.04
CA ASP A 729 16.92 -16.36 -1.30
C ASP A 729 17.42 -17.52 -0.41
N ILE A 730 18.72 -17.55 -0.10
CA ILE A 730 19.35 -18.65 0.63
C ILE A 730 20.22 -18.12 1.76
N ILE A 731 20.13 -18.77 2.90
CA ILE A 731 20.95 -18.47 4.06
C ILE A 731 21.64 -19.73 4.57
N ILE A 732 22.90 -19.59 4.96
CA ILE A 732 23.74 -20.68 5.43
C ILE A 732 24.55 -20.19 6.62
N LYS A 733 24.65 -20.99 7.67
CA LYS A 733 25.63 -20.81 8.74
C LYS A 733 26.53 -22.02 8.79
N TYR A 734 27.76 -21.83 8.36
CA TYR A 734 28.83 -22.84 8.34
C TYR A 734 29.92 -22.43 9.34
N LYS A 735 30.13 -23.23 10.40
CA LYS A 735 30.97 -22.83 11.53
C LYS A 735 30.64 -21.43 12.04
N THR A 736 31.60 -20.54 12.04
CA THR A 736 31.45 -19.11 12.39
C THR A 736 31.13 -18.22 11.19
N HIS A 737 30.78 -18.78 10.02
CA HIS A 737 30.54 -18.03 8.81
C HIS A 737 29.05 -17.99 8.48
N GLN A 738 28.49 -16.79 8.41
CA GLN A 738 27.16 -16.54 7.83
C GLN A 738 27.29 -16.18 6.35
N LEU A 739 26.69 -17.00 5.49
CA LEU A 739 26.62 -16.76 4.06
C LEU A 739 25.17 -16.48 3.67
N ILE A 740 24.95 -15.33 3.12
CA ILE A 740 23.66 -14.82 2.66
C ILE A 740 23.72 -14.72 1.15
N ILE A 741 22.79 -15.35 0.44
CA ILE A 741 22.80 -15.43 -1.03
C ILE A 741 21.48 -14.92 -1.61
N GLU A 742 21.59 -13.95 -2.47
CA GLU A 742 20.53 -13.50 -3.39
C GLU A 742 20.75 -14.14 -4.75
N VAL A 743 19.76 -14.80 -5.31
CA VAL A 743 19.87 -15.52 -6.60
C VAL A 743 19.23 -14.70 -7.73
N LYS A 744 19.91 -14.60 -8.85
CA LYS A 744 19.44 -13.91 -10.06
C LYS A 744 19.61 -14.79 -11.29
N GLN A 745 18.83 -14.50 -12.34
CA GLN A 745 18.97 -15.14 -13.63
C GLN A 745 20.12 -14.51 -14.42
N ASP A 746 20.90 -15.30 -15.16
CA ASP A 746 22.13 -14.85 -15.83
C ASP A 746 21.88 -13.90 -17.02
N ASN A 747 20.63 -13.77 -17.49
CA ASN A 747 20.23 -12.90 -18.60
C ASN A 747 20.03 -11.43 -18.18
N ASP A 748 20.04 -11.13 -16.88
CA ASP A 748 19.98 -9.77 -16.39
C ASP A 748 21.36 -9.13 -16.58
N ASP A 749 21.46 -8.19 -17.54
CA ASP A 749 22.65 -7.38 -17.73
C ASP A 749 22.84 -6.50 -16.49
N HIS A 750 23.62 -7.04 -15.54
CA HIS A 750 23.79 -6.50 -14.18
C HIS A 750 24.46 -5.13 -14.18
N SER A 751 25.06 -4.72 -15.30
CA SER A 751 25.74 -3.43 -15.42
C SER A 751 24.79 -2.24 -15.55
N ASN A 752 23.55 -2.46 -16.01
CA ASN A 752 22.56 -1.42 -16.28
C ASN A 752 21.32 -1.46 -15.38
N ASN A 753 21.26 -2.37 -14.39
CA ASN A 753 20.12 -2.48 -13.50
C ASN A 753 20.37 -1.71 -12.20
N ASP A 754 19.81 -0.50 -12.10
CA ASP A 754 19.93 0.38 -10.93
C ASP A 754 19.56 -0.31 -9.61
N LYS A 755 18.56 -1.19 -9.64
CA LYS A 755 18.13 -1.93 -8.46
C LYS A 755 19.22 -2.86 -7.92
N ILE A 756 19.86 -3.62 -8.81
CA ILE A 756 20.95 -4.54 -8.44
C ILE A 756 22.15 -3.75 -7.91
N ASN A 757 22.50 -2.65 -8.56
CA ASN A 757 23.59 -1.79 -8.12
C ASN A 757 23.32 -1.16 -6.76
N ASN A 758 22.11 -0.72 -6.49
CA ASN A 758 21.73 -0.16 -5.19
C ASN A 758 21.72 -1.21 -4.09
N LEU A 759 21.26 -2.43 -4.39
CA LEU A 759 21.31 -3.55 -3.47
C LEU A 759 22.76 -3.93 -3.12
N LEU A 760 23.65 -4.01 -4.13
CA LEU A 760 25.09 -4.30 -3.90
C LEU A 760 25.76 -3.21 -3.08
N LYS A 761 25.46 -1.93 -3.32
CA LYS A 761 25.94 -0.81 -2.48
C LYS A 761 25.50 -0.93 -1.03
N ALA A 762 24.25 -1.40 -0.81
CA ALA A 762 23.77 -1.64 0.56
C ALA A 762 24.53 -2.79 1.21
N TYR A 763 24.75 -3.89 0.50
CA TYR A 763 25.53 -5.03 0.99
C TYR A 763 26.98 -4.64 1.37
N GLU A 764 27.61 -3.81 0.54
CA GLU A 764 28.93 -3.26 0.83
C GLU A 764 28.93 -2.49 2.16
N LYS A 765 27.96 -1.63 2.37
CA LYS A 765 27.83 -0.82 3.59
C LYS A 765 27.59 -1.69 4.83
N TYR A 766 26.75 -2.72 4.75
CA TYR A 766 26.55 -3.66 5.86
C TYR A 766 27.82 -4.44 6.21
N ILE A 767 28.60 -4.83 5.20
CA ILE A 767 29.89 -5.49 5.46
C ILE A 767 30.90 -4.52 6.06
N ALA A 768 30.92 -3.25 5.64
CA ALA A 768 31.77 -2.22 6.23
C ALA A 768 31.40 -1.97 7.70
N GLU A 769 30.10 -1.83 7.99
CA GLU A 769 29.55 -1.68 9.34
C GLU A 769 29.97 -2.84 10.25
N LYS A 770 29.86 -4.10 9.75
CA LYS A 770 30.32 -5.27 10.51
C LYS A 770 31.83 -5.22 10.80
N LYS A 771 32.63 -4.75 9.86
CA LYS A 771 34.08 -4.58 10.05
C LYS A 771 34.40 -3.52 11.10
N GLU A 772 33.69 -2.43 11.16
CA GLU A 772 33.92 -1.34 12.12
C GLU A 772 33.49 -1.72 13.55
N LYS A 773 32.36 -2.44 13.70
CA LYS A 773 31.84 -2.90 15.00
C LYS A 773 32.52 -4.16 15.53
N LEU A 774 33.53 -4.66 14.87
CA LEU A 774 34.21 -5.95 15.07
C LEU A 774 35.00 -6.11 16.36
N ILE A 775 34.63 -5.49 17.42
CA ILE A 775 35.49 -5.54 18.62
C ILE A 775 35.34 -6.82 19.45
N SER A 776 34.32 -7.70 19.16
CA SER A 776 34.10 -8.87 20.04
C SER A 776 33.55 -10.14 19.44
N ASP A 777 33.47 -10.26 18.11
CA ASP A 777 32.71 -11.36 17.49
C ASP A 777 33.51 -12.00 16.34
N ASP A 778 33.87 -13.29 16.52
CA ASP A 778 34.61 -14.08 15.53
C ASP A 778 33.76 -14.44 14.26
N LEU A 779 32.54 -13.92 14.17
CA LEU A 779 31.61 -14.28 13.15
C LEU A 779 31.89 -13.57 11.80
N THR A 780 32.19 -14.36 10.79
CA THR A 780 32.36 -13.90 9.42
C THR A 780 31.01 -13.73 8.74
N LEU A 781 30.78 -12.58 8.12
CA LEU A 781 29.59 -12.32 7.30
C LEU A 781 29.97 -12.18 5.83
N SER A 782 29.30 -12.91 4.95
CA SER A 782 29.39 -12.74 3.50
C SER A 782 28.00 -12.60 2.92
N ILE A 783 27.81 -11.59 2.07
CA ILE A 783 26.56 -11.36 1.35
C ILE A 783 26.88 -11.39 -0.14
N ALA A 784 26.33 -12.35 -0.87
CA ALA A 784 26.62 -12.59 -2.26
C ALA A 784 25.36 -12.56 -3.13
N LEU A 785 25.47 -11.94 -4.28
CA LEU A 785 24.55 -12.09 -5.39
C LEU A 785 25.10 -13.17 -6.31
N VAL A 786 24.29 -14.17 -6.58
CA VAL A 786 24.67 -15.31 -7.41
C VAL A 786 23.82 -15.35 -8.65
N SER A 787 24.46 -15.26 -9.83
CA SER A 787 23.79 -15.48 -11.10
C SER A 787 24.06 -16.92 -11.54
N ALA A 788 22.97 -17.68 -11.71
CA ALA A 788 23.03 -19.07 -12.14
C ALA A 788 22.52 -19.22 -13.57
N SER A 789 23.33 -19.87 -14.40
CA SER A 789 23.00 -20.22 -15.77
C SER A 789 22.64 -21.71 -15.88
N PRO A 790 21.77 -22.13 -16.82
CA PRO A 790 21.47 -23.55 -17.10
C PRO A 790 22.70 -24.40 -17.45
N ASN A 791 23.80 -23.77 -17.86
CA ASN A 791 25.06 -24.44 -18.25
C ASN A 791 25.98 -24.78 -17.05
N GLU A 792 25.45 -24.92 -15.85
CA GLU A 792 26.15 -25.31 -14.61
C GLU A 792 27.18 -24.31 -14.07
N LYS A 793 27.36 -23.15 -14.70
CA LYS A 793 28.24 -22.11 -14.24
C LYS A 793 27.50 -21.09 -13.39
N VAL A 794 28.15 -20.65 -12.32
CA VAL A 794 27.62 -19.61 -11.43
C VAL A 794 28.62 -18.45 -11.36
N ARG A 795 28.08 -17.23 -11.31
CA ARG A 795 28.87 -16.02 -11.07
C ARG A 795 28.52 -15.49 -9.71
N PHE A 796 29.54 -15.21 -8.92
CA PHE A 796 29.39 -14.63 -7.59
C PHE A 796 29.80 -13.17 -7.63
N LYS A 797 29.00 -12.29 -7.05
CA LYS A 797 29.29 -10.89 -6.85
C LYS A 797 28.81 -10.50 -5.46
N GLY A 798 29.65 -9.86 -4.67
CA GLY A 798 29.26 -9.48 -3.32
C GLY A 798 30.41 -9.03 -2.45
N TYR A 799 30.19 -9.05 -1.16
CA TYR A 799 31.13 -8.55 -0.16
C TYR A 799 31.26 -9.48 1.02
N SER A 800 32.42 -9.47 1.67
CA SER A 800 32.70 -10.29 2.84
C SER A 800 33.54 -9.52 3.86
N THR A 801 33.37 -9.86 5.12
CA THR A 801 34.27 -9.39 6.21
C THR A 801 35.67 -10.02 6.11
N LYS A 802 35.81 -11.24 5.55
CA LYS A 802 37.08 -11.90 5.27
C LYS A 802 37.63 -11.43 3.93
N GLN A 803 38.89 -10.94 3.93
CA GLN A 803 39.53 -10.37 2.75
C GLN A 803 39.63 -11.34 1.58
N GLU A 804 40.03 -12.58 1.81
CA GLU A 804 40.20 -13.59 0.75
C GLU A 804 38.90 -13.96 0.06
N ILE A 805 37.78 -13.98 0.81
CA ILE A 805 36.44 -14.22 0.24
C ILE A 805 35.95 -12.95 -0.47
N ASN A 806 36.23 -11.79 0.10
CA ASN A 806 35.86 -10.51 -0.52
C ASN A 806 36.54 -10.31 -1.87
N GLU A 807 37.82 -10.63 -1.99
CA GLU A 807 38.56 -10.61 -3.26
C GLU A 807 37.99 -11.59 -4.27
N TYR A 808 37.58 -12.80 -3.83
CA TYR A 808 36.95 -13.77 -4.70
C TYR A 808 35.61 -13.29 -5.25
N LEU A 809 34.76 -12.70 -4.40
CA LEU A 809 33.45 -12.17 -4.77
C LEU A 809 33.56 -10.94 -5.69
N ASN A 810 34.62 -10.11 -5.56
CA ASN A 810 34.82 -8.94 -6.39
C ASN A 810 35.43 -9.24 -7.76
N ASN A 811 36.13 -10.37 -7.92
CA ASN A 811 36.76 -10.75 -9.17
C ASN A 811 35.80 -11.29 -10.24
N HIS A 812 34.52 -11.40 -9.96
CA HIS A 812 33.43 -11.79 -10.89
C HIS A 812 33.68 -13.05 -11.73
N LYS A 813 34.52 -13.96 -11.28
CA LYS A 813 34.86 -15.16 -12.05
C LYS A 813 33.72 -16.16 -12.07
N GLU A 814 33.46 -16.72 -13.22
CA GLU A 814 32.64 -17.93 -13.33
C GLU A 814 33.32 -19.06 -12.56
N SER A 815 32.54 -19.72 -11.72
CA SER A 815 33.03 -20.88 -10.96
C SER A 815 31.87 -21.81 -10.61
N SER A 816 32.15 -22.88 -9.88
CA SER A 816 31.12 -23.75 -9.31
C SER A 816 30.86 -23.38 -7.85
N PHE A 817 29.67 -23.71 -7.32
CA PHE A 817 29.42 -23.58 -5.90
C PHE A 817 30.42 -24.35 -5.05
N HIS A 818 30.86 -25.53 -5.51
CA HIS A 818 31.90 -26.35 -4.89
C HIS A 818 33.22 -25.55 -4.68
N THR A 819 33.69 -24.86 -5.74
CA THR A 819 34.91 -24.06 -5.66
C THR A 819 34.77 -22.90 -4.66
N PHE A 820 33.62 -22.25 -4.66
CA PHE A 820 33.32 -21.18 -3.72
C PHE A 820 33.23 -21.71 -2.27
N PHE A 821 32.54 -22.83 -2.07
CA PHE A 821 32.40 -23.45 -0.75
C PHE A 821 33.75 -23.91 -0.18
N LYS A 822 34.62 -24.48 -1.00
CA LYS A 822 36.00 -24.80 -0.60
C LYS A 822 36.79 -23.57 -0.11
N LYS A 823 36.60 -22.44 -0.74
CA LYS A 823 37.19 -21.18 -0.26
C LYS A 823 36.69 -20.81 1.14
N ILE A 824 35.39 -20.93 1.38
CA ILE A 824 34.79 -20.71 2.70
C ILE A 824 35.38 -21.67 3.73
N GLN A 825 35.44 -22.96 3.40
CA GLN A 825 36.01 -23.98 4.26
C GLN A 825 37.49 -23.66 4.67
N ASN A 826 38.27 -23.22 3.71
CA ASN A 826 39.66 -22.88 3.96
C ASN A 826 39.84 -21.62 4.83
N CYS A 827 38.96 -20.68 4.74
CA CYS A 827 38.98 -19.43 5.52
C CYS A 827 38.40 -19.58 6.94
N THR A 828 37.71 -20.66 7.23
CA THR A 828 37.04 -20.95 8.51
C THR A 828 37.75 -22.02 9.35
N LYS A 829 38.99 -22.35 9.00
CA LYS A 829 39.85 -23.27 9.79
C LYS A 829 40.31 -22.66 11.09
#